data_29466d3b0cb5b28d6f8ff7522520a440
#
_entry.id   29466d3b0cb5b28d6f8ff7522520a440
#
_cell.length_a   1.000
_cell.length_b   1.000
_cell.length_c   1.000
_cell.angle_alpha   90.00
_cell.angle_beta   90.00
_cell.angle_gamma   90.00
#
_symmetry.space_group_name_H-M   'P 1'
#
loop_
_entity.id
_entity.type
_entity.pdbx_description
1 polymer ?
#
loop_
_entity_poly.entity_id
_entity_poly.type
_entity_poly.pdbx_seq_one_letter_code
_entity_poly.pdbx_strand_id
1 'polypeptide(L)'
;MIFALVGNQNCGKTTLFNALTGSNQHVGNFPGVTVDQKMGEITDEKGCAVVDLPGIYSLRPYTQEEIVSRDFILNQKPDGMINIVDATNIERNLYLTLQLLELRIPMVLALNMMDEVRSNGGSIDVQKMSAALGIPVIPIAAAKGEGVSELVDQAITVARSKTLPKVTDFCADDSAVHRCIHAVTHLIADHADRIGVPARFCATKLIEGGDDLADRLALDRNERELLEHCIVQMESEAGLDRNAALADMRYTFIESVVASSVVKCHESREHARSMKIDRFLTGRYTALPAFLAVMLLIFYLTFHVIGQRLSDWLAVGIDALTAAVDHALTAYGINPVVHSLIIDGIFRGVGSVLVFLPIIVTLFFFLSILEDTGYMARVAFVMDKPLRKIGLSGRSIVPMLIGFGCSVPAIMATRTVSSDRDRKMTILLTPYMSCSAKISIYAFFTAAFFPTHRALVMISLYLLGILIGIAAALIMNWSTFRGKPVPFVMELPNYRLPSLKSVALLLWEKAKDFLQRAFTVIFLATIIIWFLQSFDIRLNVVADSADSLLALIGRWIAPVFAPLGFADWRCATSLISGFIAKESVVSTLEVLLGGAPLSTMFTNRSAASFLVFTLLYTPCIAAVATIRREFGSTLKTVGVVLMQCCVAWIAASVVYALIGIL
;
A
#
# COMPACT_ATOMS: atom_id res chain seq x y z
N MET A 1 3.77 -27.29 20.22
CA MET A 1 2.41 -26.69 20.15
C MET A 1 2.48 -25.40 19.36
N ILE A 2 1.49 -25.14 18.55
CA ILE A 2 1.40 -23.92 17.71
C ILE A 2 0.25 -23.07 18.21
N PHE A 3 0.54 -21.83 18.58
CA PHE A 3 -0.45 -20.84 18.99
C PHE A 3 -0.69 -19.83 17.87
N ALA A 4 -1.95 -19.50 17.59
CA ALA A 4 -2.31 -18.38 16.71
C ALA A 4 -2.52 -17.12 17.55
N LEU A 5 -1.76 -16.04 17.26
CA LEU A 5 -1.97 -14.73 17.87
C LEU A 5 -2.94 -13.93 17.00
N VAL A 6 -4.13 -13.67 17.52
CA VAL A 6 -5.25 -13.03 16.81
C VAL A 6 -5.68 -11.77 17.53
N GLY A 7 -6.03 -10.73 16.79
CA GLY A 7 -6.56 -9.50 17.39
C GLY A 7 -6.78 -8.40 16.36
N ASN A 8 -7.42 -7.33 16.79
CA ASN A 8 -7.70 -6.18 15.95
C ASN A 8 -6.41 -5.45 15.53
N GLN A 9 -6.53 -4.59 14.54
CA GLN A 9 -5.43 -3.67 14.22
C GLN A 9 -5.20 -2.73 15.42
N ASN A 10 -3.94 -2.41 15.71
CA ASN A 10 -3.50 -1.52 16.80
C ASN A 10 -3.77 -2.00 18.25
N CYS A 11 -4.22 -3.22 18.48
CA CYS A 11 -4.39 -3.77 19.84
C CYS A 11 -3.07 -4.13 20.56
N GLY A 12 -1.91 -3.92 19.91
CA GLY A 12 -0.58 -4.25 20.46
C GLY A 12 -0.09 -5.66 20.13
N LYS A 13 -0.65 -6.30 19.10
CA LYS A 13 -0.32 -7.68 18.68
C LYS A 13 1.16 -7.89 18.38
N THR A 14 1.76 -7.03 17.53
CA THR A 14 3.20 -7.11 17.19
C THR A 14 4.09 -6.86 18.42
N THR A 15 3.67 -6.00 19.35
CA THR A 15 4.38 -5.77 20.61
C THR A 15 4.39 -7.02 21.47
N LEU A 16 3.24 -7.69 21.60
CA LEU A 16 3.13 -8.94 22.33
C LEU A 16 3.93 -10.06 21.65
N PHE A 17 3.84 -10.17 20.33
CA PHE A 17 4.62 -11.15 19.56
C PHE A 17 6.12 -11.00 19.80
N ASN A 18 6.63 -9.75 19.76
CA ASN A 18 8.04 -9.47 20.04
C ASN A 18 8.42 -9.78 21.50
N ALA A 19 7.52 -9.53 22.45
CA ALA A 19 7.75 -9.87 23.85
C ALA A 19 7.80 -11.40 24.09
N LEU A 20 6.98 -12.17 23.35
CA LEU A 20 6.94 -13.63 23.43
C LEU A 20 8.14 -14.31 22.76
N THR A 21 8.63 -13.79 21.63
CA THR A 21 9.60 -14.48 20.76
C THR A 21 11.02 -13.91 20.83
N GLY A 22 11.19 -12.70 21.37
CA GLY A 22 12.50 -12.04 21.42
C GLY A 22 13.14 -11.90 20.03
N SER A 23 14.37 -12.43 19.87
CA SER A 23 15.12 -12.44 18.60
C SER A 23 14.86 -13.67 17.71
N ASN A 24 14.11 -14.65 18.18
CA ASN A 24 13.88 -15.93 17.50
C ASN A 24 12.65 -15.85 16.57
N GLN A 25 12.73 -15.05 15.51
CA GLN A 25 11.64 -14.83 14.59
C GLN A 25 12.01 -15.27 13.17
N HIS A 26 11.09 -15.97 12.51
CA HIS A 26 11.14 -16.27 11.08
C HIS A 26 10.07 -15.45 10.35
N VAL A 27 10.49 -14.69 9.34
CA VAL A 27 9.58 -13.90 8.50
C VAL A 27 9.50 -14.54 7.13
N GLY A 28 8.30 -14.85 6.68
CA GLY A 28 8.00 -15.40 5.37
C GLY A 28 6.67 -14.86 4.88
N ASN A 29 6.14 -15.41 3.80
CA ASN A 29 4.78 -15.09 3.34
C ASN A 29 3.86 -16.28 3.61
N PHE A 30 2.58 -16.00 3.88
CA PHE A 30 1.58 -17.07 3.90
C PHE A 30 1.48 -17.73 2.52
N PRO A 31 1.28 -19.06 2.45
CA PRO A 31 1.24 -19.77 1.18
C PRO A 31 0.21 -19.18 0.19
N GLY A 32 0.68 -18.85 -1.02
CA GLY A 32 -0.16 -18.37 -2.11
C GLY A 32 -0.59 -16.89 -2.07
N VAL A 33 -0.13 -16.12 -1.08
CA VAL A 33 -0.47 -14.69 -0.93
C VAL A 33 0.75 -13.85 -0.59
N THR A 34 0.64 -12.52 -0.76
CA THR A 34 1.71 -11.56 -0.45
C THR A 34 1.63 -10.99 0.97
N VAL A 35 0.95 -11.71 1.87
CA VAL A 35 0.81 -11.31 3.29
C VAL A 35 1.96 -11.93 4.08
N ASP A 36 2.66 -11.10 4.86
CA ASP A 36 3.80 -11.53 5.67
C ASP A 36 3.33 -12.47 6.79
N GLN A 37 4.00 -13.61 6.90
CA GLN A 37 3.86 -14.55 8.00
C GLN A 37 5.04 -14.38 8.95
N LYS A 38 4.76 -14.11 10.22
CA LYS A 38 5.76 -14.09 11.28
C LYS A 38 5.50 -15.26 12.22
N MET A 39 6.50 -16.08 12.39
CA MET A 39 6.47 -17.23 13.31
C MET A 39 7.71 -17.17 14.19
N GLY A 40 7.55 -17.47 15.48
CA GLY A 40 8.67 -17.53 16.41
C GLY A 40 8.44 -18.52 17.54
N GLU A 41 9.50 -19.05 18.10
CA GLU A 41 9.42 -19.87 19.32
C GLU A 41 9.27 -18.96 20.54
N ILE A 42 8.46 -19.37 21.50
CA ILE A 42 8.28 -18.67 22.78
C ILE A 42 9.56 -18.85 23.59
N THR A 43 10.16 -17.75 24.04
CA THR A 43 11.52 -17.70 24.62
C THR A 43 11.68 -18.63 25.80
N ASP A 44 10.68 -18.73 26.68
CA ASP A 44 10.77 -19.51 27.95
C ASP A 44 10.17 -20.91 27.83
N GLU A 45 9.60 -21.32 26.68
CA GLU A 45 8.91 -22.59 26.52
C GLU A 45 9.31 -23.32 25.24
N LYS A 46 10.23 -24.28 25.40
CA LYS A 46 10.74 -25.11 24.29
C LYS A 46 9.63 -25.93 23.62
N GLY A 47 9.56 -25.85 22.30
CA GLY A 47 8.57 -26.59 21.50
C GLY A 47 7.19 -25.92 21.42
N CYS A 48 7.07 -24.69 21.92
CA CYS A 48 5.89 -23.84 21.72
C CYS A 48 6.23 -22.72 20.75
N ALA A 49 5.48 -22.61 19.66
CA ALA A 49 5.64 -21.57 18.66
C ALA A 49 4.37 -20.71 18.57
N VAL A 50 4.55 -19.44 18.27
CA VAL A 50 3.46 -18.50 18.04
C VAL A 50 3.53 -17.97 16.60
N VAL A 51 2.36 -17.91 15.94
CA VAL A 51 2.20 -17.35 14.60
C VAL A 51 1.44 -16.04 14.73
N ASP A 52 2.05 -14.93 14.28
CA ASP A 52 1.40 -13.62 14.25
C ASP A 52 0.48 -13.53 13.02
N LEU A 53 -0.83 -13.59 13.24
CA LEU A 53 -1.80 -13.43 12.17
C LEU A 53 -2.03 -11.93 11.87
N PRO A 54 -2.38 -11.56 10.65
CA PRO A 54 -2.76 -10.18 10.33
C PRO A 54 -3.83 -9.63 11.27
N GLY A 55 -3.77 -8.32 11.55
CA GLY A 55 -4.79 -7.65 12.37
C GLY A 55 -6.11 -7.54 11.62
N ILE A 56 -7.17 -8.11 12.17
CA ILE A 56 -8.49 -8.20 11.53
C ILE A 56 -9.59 -7.70 12.48
N TYR A 57 -10.70 -7.24 11.93
CA TYR A 57 -11.88 -6.84 12.71
C TYR A 57 -12.98 -7.89 12.72
N SER A 58 -12.97 -8.77 11.72
CA SER A 58 -13.93 -9.86 11.59
C SER A 58 -13.32 -11.02 10.80
N LEU A 59 -13.96 -12.19 10.87
CA LEU A 59 -13.61 -13.38 10.06
C LEU A 59 -14.40 -13.41 8.74
N ARG A 60 -14.76 -12.24 8.18
CA ARG A 60 -15.40 -12.13 6.87
C ARG A 60 -14.35 -12.07 5.75
N PRO A 61 -14.59 -12.69 4.59
CA PRO A 61 -13.60 -12.72 3.50
C PRO A 61 -13.61 -11.43 2.65
N TYR A 62 -13.52 -10.25 3.28
CA TYR A 62 -13.49 -8.98 2.56
C TYR A 62 -12.08 -8.52 2.19
N THR A 63 -11.10 -8.81 3.06
CA THR A 63 -9.70 -8.43 2.84
C THR A 63 -8.83 -9.68 2.76
N GLN A 64 -7.64 -9.55 2.13
CA GLN A 64 -6.70 -10.67 2.09
C GLN A 64 -6.23 -11.07 3.50
N GLU A 65 -6.06 -10.10 4.39
CA GLU A 65 -5.70 -10.35 5.77
C GLU A 65 -6.76 -11.18 6.51
N GLU A 66 -8.04 -10.88 6.31
CA GLU A 66 -9.16 -11.63 6.91
C GLU A 66 -9.26 -13.05 6.34
N ILE A 67 -9.06 -13.20 5.02
CA ILE A 67 -9.04 -14.51 4.36
C ILE A 67 -7.88 -15.36 4.91
N VAL A 68 -6.67 -14.80 4.96
CA VAL A 68 -5.46 -15.49 5.44
C VAL A 68 -5.62 -15.92 6.89
N SER A 69 -6.10 -15.02 7.75
CA SER A 69 -6.30 -15.31 9.18
C SER A 69 -7.35 -16.41 9.38
N ARG A 70 -8.49 -16.31 8.68
CA ARG A 70 -9.55 -17.32 8.72
C ARG A 70 -9.05 -18.69 8.21
N ASP A 71 -8.40 -18.70 7.06
CA ASP A 71 -7.94 -19.94 6.42
C ASP A 71 -6.83 -20.60 7.23
N PHE A 72 -5.96 -19.83 7.87
CA PHE A 72 -4.97 -20.37 8.81
C PHE A 72 -5.67 -21.07 9.98
N ILE A 73 -6.61 -20.40 10.64
CA ILE A 73 -7.31 -20.96 11.80
C ILE A 73 -8.11 -22.22 11.43
N LEU A 74 -8.82 -22.21 10.29
CA LEU A 74 -9.68 -23.31 9.87
C LEU A 74 -8.89 -24.52 9.33
N ASN A 75 -7.80 -24.27 8.57
CA ASN A 75 -7.08 -25.34 7.86
C ASN A 75 -5.88 -25.85 8.66
N GLN A 76 -5.13 -25.00 9.36
CA GLN A 76 -3.95 -25.39 10.15
C GLN A 76 -4.33 -25.87 11.56
N LYS A 77 -5.54 -25.51 12.04
CA LYS A 77 -6.07 -25.94 13.35
C LYS A 77 -5.04 -25.80 14.45
N PRO A 78 -4.66 -24.57 14.86
CA PRO A 78 -3.64 -24.36 15.91
C PRO A 78 -4.06 -25.05 17.22
N ASP A 79 -3.09 -25.47 18.03
CA ASP A 79 -3.33 -26.10 19.33
C ASP A 79 -4.06 -25.17 20.31
N GLY A 80 -3.87 -23.85 20.13
CA GLY A 80 -4.56 -22.82 20.91
C GLY A 80 -4.52 -21.46 20.24
N MET A 81 -5.39 -20.56 20.68
CA MET A 81 -5.42 -19.16 20.23
C MET A 81 -5.14 -18.21 21.40
N ILE A 82 -4.31 -17.21 21.15
CA ILE A 82 -4.13 -16.05 22.04
C ILE A 82 -4.83 -14.88 21.37
N ASN A 83 -6.01 -14.53 21.88
CA ASN A 83 -6.76 -13.37 21.37
C ASN A 83 -6.38 -12.13 22.15
N ILE A 84 -5.73 -11.16 21.49
CA ILE A 84 -5.34 -9.89 22.11
C ILE A 84 -6.39 -8.82 21.86
N VAL A 85 -6.81 -8.17 22.94
CA VAL A 85 -7.88 -7.15 22.99
C VAL A 85 -7.33 -5.88 23.62
N ASP A 86 -7.58 -4.74 23.00
CA ASP A 86 -7.30 -3.43 23.56
C ASP A 86 -8.35 -3.09 24.64
N ALA A 87 -7.91 -3.04 25.89
CA ALA A 87 -8.76 -2.75 27.04
C ALA A 87 -9.33 -1.31 27.05
N THR A 88 -8.68 -0.38 26.34
CA THR A 88 -9.14 1.01 26.22
C THR A 88 -10.33 1.15 25.24
N ASN A 89 -10.48 0.17 24.33
CA ASN A 89 -11.52 0.13 23.30
C ASN A 89 -12.19 -1.27 23.24
N ILE A 90 -12.61 -1.73 24.41
CA ILE A 90 -12.97 -3.13 24.64
C ILE A 90 -14.19 -3.58 23.84
N GLU A 91 -15.24 -2.75 23.76
CA GLU A 91 -16.51 -3.09 23.11
C GLU A 91 -16.29 -3.52 21.65
N ARG A 92 -15.48 -2.76 20.94
CA ARG A 92 -15.19 -3.05 19.54
C ARG A 92 -14.28 -4.26 19.34
N ASN A 93 -13.32 -4.44 20.25
CA ASN A 93 -12.38 -5.55 20.14
C ASN A 93 -13.05 -6.89 20.46
N LEU A 94 -14.01 -6.92 21.37
CA LEU A 94 -14.77 -8.13 21.70
C LEU A 94 -15.62 -8.65 20.54
N TYR A 95 -15.94 -7.83 19.53
CA TYR A 95 -16.68 -8.29 18.35
C TYR A 95 -15.98 -9.41 17.60
N LEU A 96 -14.66 -9.32 17.43
CA LEU A 96 -13.84 -10.40 16.86
C LEU A 96 -13.78 -11.59 17.82
N THR A 97 -13.62 -11.31 19.13
CA THR A 97 -13.56 -12.36 20.16
C THR A 97 -14.77 -13.29 20.08
N LEU A 98 -16.00 -12.75 19.96
CA LEU A 98 -17.20 -13.56 19.85
C LEU A 98 -17.17 -14.50 18.62
N GLN A 99 -16.66 -14.03 17.48
CA GLN A 99 -16.52 -14.87 16.28
C GLN A 99 -15.47 -15.97 16.46
N LEU A 100 -14.40 -15.71 17.24
CA LEU A 100 -13.40 -16.72 17.57
C LEU A 100 -13.95 -17.77 18.54
N LEU A 101 -14.81 -17.38 19.48
CA LEU A 101 -15.47 -18.32 20.40
C LEU A 101 -16.36 -19.34 19.66
N GLU A 102 -17.03 -18.91 18.58
CA GLU A 102 -17.84 -19.81 17.72
C GLU A 102 -17.01 -20.92 17.06
N LEU A 103 -15.69 -20.73 16.90
CA LEU A 103 -14.80 -21.74 16.31
C LEU A 103 -14.46 -22.91 17.25
N ARG A 104 -14.74 -22.78 18.55
CA ARG A 104 -14.50 -23.83 19.56
C ARG A 104 -13.06 -24.36 19.56
N ILE A 105 -12.08 -23.48 19.43
CA ILE A 105 -10.65 -23.77 19.60
C ILE A 105 -10.23 -23.33 20.99
N PRO A 106 -9.34 -24.08 21.71
CA PRO A 106 -8.79 -23.64 22.99
C PRO A 106 -8.25 -22.20 22.90
N MET A 107 -8.72 -21.30 23.76
CA MET A 107 -8.42 -19.87 23.62
C MET A 107 -8.24 -19.18 24.97
N VAL A 108 -7.31 -18.23 25.01
CA VAL A 108 -7.10 -17.29 26.12
C VAL A 108 -7.24 -15.86 25.59
N LEU A 109 -7.88 -14.99 26.36
CA LEU A 109 -7.99 -13.57 26.05
C LEU A 109 -6.91 -12.78 26.77
N ALA A 110 -6.03 -12.13 26.02
CA ALA A 110 -5.01 -11.21 26.52
C ALA A 110 -5.60 -9.78 26.50
N LEU A 111 -5.93 -9.25 27.69
CA LEU A 111 -6.49 -7.92 27.85
C LEU A 111 -5.35 -6.92 27.98
N ASN A 112 -4.97 -6.30 26.86
CA ASN A 112 -3.78 -5.43 26.75
C ASN A 112 -4.08 -3.97 27.08
N MET A 113 -3.03 -3.18 27.30
CA MET A 113 -3.09 -1.76 27.68
C MET A 113 -3.76 -1.51 29.04
N MET A 114 -3.67 -2.47 29.95
CA MET A 114 -4.23 -2.34 31.32
C MET A 114 -3.56 -1.24 32.13
N ASP A 115 -2.34 -0.89 31.82
CA ASP A 115 -1.63 0.27 32.40
C ASP A 115 -2.30 1.59 31.98
N GLU A 116 -2.77 1.72 30.73
CA GLU A 116 -3.52 2.89 30.27
C GLU A 116 -4.90 2.97 30.93
N VAL A 117 -5.61 1.84 31.08
CA VAL A 117 -6.91 1.80 31.77
C VAL A 117 -6.77 2.26 33.23
N ARG A 118 -5.76 1.73 33.94
CA ARG A 118 -5.48 2.09 35.35
C ARG A 118 -5.07 3.57 35.49
N SER A 119 -4.22 4.07 34.58
CA SER A 119 -3.77 5.48 34.62
C SER A 119 -4.90 6.49 34.36
N ASN A 120 -5.94 6.08 33.63
CA ASN A 120 -7.12 6.88 33.32
C ASN A 120 -8.28 6.67 34.31
N GLY A 121 -8.04 5.98 35.45
CA GLY A 121 -9.03 5.79 36.51
C GLY A 121 -10.11 4.76 36.20
N GLY A 122 -9.92 3.93 35.17
CA GLY A 122 -10.80 2.80 34.86
C GLY A 122 -10.40 1.53 35.61
N SER A 123 -11.30 0.58 35.68
CA SER A 123 -11.04 -0.76 36.19
C SER A 123 -11.86 -1.81 35.44
N ILE A 124 -11.28 -3.02 35.32
CA ILE A 124 -11.95 -4.14 34.67
C ILE A 124 -11.93 -5.32 35.67
N ASP A 125 -13.10 -5.87 35.94
CA ASP A 125 -13.25 -7.08 36.73
C ASP A 125 -13.00 -8.30 35.81
N VAL A 126 -11.74 -8.75 35.83
CA VAL A 126 -11.25 -9.86 34.99
C VAL A 126 -12.00 -11.16 35.27
N GLN A 127 -12.40 -11.40 36.53
CA GLN A 127 -13.11 -12.63 36.92
C GLN A 127 -14.53 -12.65 36.34
N LYS A 128 -15.26 -11.54 36.47
CA LYS A 128 -16.61 -11.42 35.86
C LYS A 128 -16.55 -11.53 34.36
N MET A 129 -15.57 -10.88 33.71
CA MET A 129 -15.37 -10.97 32.27
C MET A 129 -15.05 -12.40 31.82
N SER A 130 -14.16 -13.08 32.52
CA SER A 130 -13.83 -14.49 32.24
C SER A 130 -15.04 -15.40 32.39
N ALA A 131 -15.86 -15.20 33.42
CA ALA A 131 -17.10 -15.95 33.62
C ALA A 131 -18.14 -15.68 32.51
N ALA A 132 -18.28 -14.43 32.07
CA ALA A 132 -19.23 -14.02 31.02
C ALA A 132 -18.82 -14.53 29.63
N LEU A 133 -17.53 -14.53 29.32
CA LEU A 133 -16.99 -15.02 28.02
C LEU A 133 -16.74 -16.53 28.00
N GLY A 134 -16.67 -17.18 29.17
CA GLY A 134 -16.44 -18.61 29.30
C GLY A 134 -15.02 -19.05 28.91
N ILE A 135 -14.04 -18.14 28.97
CA ILE A 135 -12.61 -18.36 28.68
C ILE A 135 -11.75 -17.61 29.69
N PRO A 136 -10.50 -18.05 29.94
CA PRO A 136 -9.55 -17.30 30.74
C PRO A 136 -9.25 -15.93 30.15
N VAL A 137 -9.26 -14.90 30.99
CA VAL A 137 -8.90 -13.51 30.64
C VAL A 137 -7.71 -13.10 31.48
N ILE A 138 -6.63 -12.69 30.82
CA ILE A 138 -5.38 -12.31 31.49
C ILE A 138 -5.09 -10.84 31.20
N PRO A 139 -5.00 -10.00 32.24
CA PRO A 139 -4.65 -8.59 32.10
C PRO A 139 -3.15 -8.43 31.82
N ILE A 140 -2.79 -7.73 30.74
CA ILE A 140 -1.40 -7.52 30.36
C ILE A 140 -1.12 -6.04 30.02
N ALA A 141 0.17 -5.69 30.07
CA ALA A 141 0.72 -4.49 29.44
C ALA A 141 1.94 -4.91 28.61
N ALA A 142 1.68 -5.32 27.36
CA ALA A 142 2.70 -5.93 26.50
C ALA A 142 3.94 -5.05 26.29
N ALA A 143 3.77 -3.71 26.22
CA ALA A 143 4.87 -2.76 26.09
C ALA A 143 5.80 -2.72 27.31
N LYS A 144 5.32 -3.13 28.49
CA LYS A 144 6.08 -3.17 29.76
C LYS A 144 6.46 -4.60 30.16
N GLY A 145 5.98 -5.61 29.45
CA GLY A 145 6.19 -7.02 29.78
C GLY A 145 5.33 -7.51 30.96
N GLU A 146 4.38 -6.69 31.48
CA GLU A 146 3.53 -7.07 32.63
C GLU A 146 2.50 -8.12 32.20
N GLY A 147 2.35 -9.22 32.97
CA GLY A 147 1.36 -10.28 32.78
C GLY A 147 1.65 -11.24 31.62
N VAL A 148 2.77 -11.08 30.91
CA VAL A 148 3.09 -11.89 29.71
C VAL A 148 3.40 -13.34 30.08
N SER A 149 4.14 -13.60 31.16
CA SER A 149 4.45 -14.97 31.62
C SER A 149 3.18 -15.71 32.05
N GLU A 150 2.29 -15.04 32.81
CA GLU A 150 1.01 -15.61 33.22
C GLU A 150 0.13 -15.96 32.02
N LEU A 151 0.14 -15.10 30.98
CA LEU A 151 -0.57 -15.36 29.73
C LEU A 151 -0.06 -16.64 29.04
N VAL A 152 1.26 -16.82 28.97
CA VAL A 152 1.89 -18.02 28.37
C VAL A 152 1.50 -19.27 29.14
N ASP A 153 1.63 -19.26 30.46
CA ASP A 153 1.30 -20.40 31.33
C ASP A 153 -0.17 -20.82 31.17
N GLN A 154 -1.08 -19.85 31.13
CA GLN A 154 -2.50 -20.11 30.93
C GLN A 154 -2.79 -20.62 29.52
N ALA A 155 -2.16 -20.05 28.48
CA ALA A 155 -2.33 -20.51 27.10
C ALA A 155 -1.91 -21.98 26.94
N ILE A 156 -0.76 -22.34 27.50
CA ILE A 156 -0.25 -23.71 27.49
C ILE A 156 -1.18 -24.65 28.26
N THR A 157 -1.66 -24.24 29.43
CA THR A 157 -2.58 -25.02 30.27
C THR A 157 -3.88 -25.32 29.50
N VAL A 158 -4.48 -24.29 28.89
CA VAL A 158 -5.73 -24.40 28.13
C VAL A 158 -5.53 -25.29 26.89
N ALA A 159 -4.42 -25.15 26.17
CA ALA A 159 -4.11 -25.96 25.00
C ALA A 159 -3.85 -27.44 25.38
N ARG A 160 -3.09 -27.71 26.46
CA ARG A 160 -2.84 -29.09 26.94
C ARG A 160 -4.11 -29.78 27.43
N SER A 161 -4.95 -29.07 28.15
CA SER A 161 -6.24 -29.62 28.65
C SER A 161 -7.31 -29.67 27.58
N LYS A 162 -7.06 -29.09 26.38
CA LYS A 162 -8.04 -28.95 25.29
C LYS A 162 -9.36 -28.33 25.78
N THR A 163 -9.26 -27.36 26.69
CA THR A 163 -10.42 -26.68 27.25
C THR A 163 -11.06 -25.79 26.19
N LEU A 164 -12.27 -26.14 25.78
CA LEU A 164 -13.04 -25.39 24.77
C LEU A 164 -13.79 -24.22 25.39
N PRO A 165 -14.03 -23.13 24.67
CA PRO A 165 -14.90 -22.04 25.09
C PRO A 165 -16.29 -22.55 25.51
N LYS A 166 -16.76 -22.11 26.68
CA LYS A 166 -18.04 -22.55 27.24
C LYS A 166 -19.21 -21.78 26.65
N VAL A 167 -19.01 -20.50 26.32
CA VAL A 167 -20.04 -19.61 25.78
C VAL A 167 -19.83 -19.47 24.27
N THR A 168 -20.78 -19.96 23.49
CA THR A 168 -20.79 -19.85 22.02
C THR A 168 -22.12 -19.33 21.50
N ASP A 169 -23.12 -19.21 22.35
CA ASP A 169 -24.41 -18.61 22.05
C ASP A 169 -24.50 -17.22 22.67
N PHE A 170 -24.76 -16.24 21.83
CA PHE A 170 -24.82 -14.83 22.20
C PHE A 170 -26.23 -14.25 22.00
N CYS A 171 -27.19 -15.10 21.62
CA CYS A 171 -28.53 -14.68 21.35
C CYS A 171 -29.33 -14.52 22.66
N ALA A 172 -30.27 -13.59 22.65
CA ALA A 172 -31.34 -13.64 23.63
C ALA A 172 -32.26 -14.81 23.28
N ASP A 173 -32.71 -15.53 24.32
CA ASP A 173 -33.62 -16.65 24.16
C ASP A 173 -34.86 -16.21 23.37
N ASP A 174 -35.28 -17.03 22.40
CA ASP A 174 -36.46 -16.84 21.55
C ASP A 174 -36.46 -15.60 20.61
N SER A 175 -35.31 -14.99 20.36
CA SER A 175 -35.20 -13.94 19.34
C SER A 175 -35.29 -14.50 17.90
N ALA A 176 -35.72 -13.67 16.92
CA ALA A 176 -35.79 -14.05 15.52
C ALA A 176 -34.42 -14.51 14.99
N VAL A 177 -33.33 -13.88 15.45
CA VAL A 177 -31.95 -14.24 15.13
C VAL A 177 -31.60 -15.60 15.71
N HIS A 178 -31.99 -15.88 16.97
CA HIS A 178 -31.74 -17.19 17.60
C HIS A 178 -32.42 -18.31 16.82
N ARG A 179 -33.72 -18.16 16.50
CA ARG A 179 -34.48 -19.15 15.72
C ARG A 179 -33.83 -19.42 14.34
N CYS A 180 -33.41 -18.35 13.65
CA CYS A 180 -32.75 -18.48 12.35
C CYS A 180 -31.41 -19.23 12.46
N ILE A 181 -30.52 -18.83 13.38
CA ILE A 181 -29.24 -19.51 13.59
C ILE A 181 -29.44 -20.96 13.97
N HIS A 182 -30.40 -21.27 14.84
CA HIS A 182 -30.71 -22.62 15.27
C HIS A 182 -31.20 -23.48 14.09
N ALA A 183 -32.17 -22.97 13.31
CA ALA A 183 -32.70 -23.68 12.14
C ALA A 183 -31.59 -23.96 11.09
N VAL A 184 -30.76 -22.95 10.78
CA VAL A 184 -29.66 -23.10 9.83
C VAL A 184 -28.60 -24.05 10.39
N THR A 185 -28.27 -24.01 11.69
CA THR A 185 -27.33 -24.93 12.33
C THR A 185 -27.76 -26.39 12.16
N HIS A 186 -29.06 -26.68 12.37
CA HIS A 186 -29.60 -28.01 12.15
C HIS A 186 -29.57 -28.43 10.67
N LEU A 187 -29.91 -27.49 9.77
CA LEU A 187 -29.89 -27.76 8.33
C LEU A 187 -28.52 -28.21 7.81
N ILE A 188 -27.44 -27.62 8.36
CA ILE A 188 -26.07 -27.83 7.85
C ILE A 188 -25.22 -28.74 8.75
N ALA A 189 -25.77 -29.33 9.82
CA ALA A 189 -24.99 -30.07 10.81
C ALA A 189 -24.11 -31.16 10.19
N ASP A 190 -24.68 -32.02 9.35
CA ASP A 190 -23.96 -33.11 8.69
C ASP A 190 -22.90 -32.64 7.69
N HIS A 191 -23.15 -31.50 7.05
CA HIS A 191 -22.18 -30.86 6.14
C HIS A 191 -21.01 -30.23 6.89
N ALA A 192 -21.29 -29.58 8.02
CA ALA A 192 -20.30 -28.96 8.88
C ALA A 192 -19.37 -30.01 9.52
N ASP A 193 -19.93 -31.14 9.97
CA ASP A 193 -19.16 -32.26 10.52
C ASP A 193 -18.22 -32.88 9.48
N ARG A 194 -18.63 -32.98 8.21
CA ARG A 194 -17.79 -33.49 7.11
C ARG A 194 -16.55 -32.63 6.88
N ILE A 195 -16.66 -31.32 7.00
CA ILE A 195 -15.52 -30.41 6.83
C ILE A 195 -14.78 -30.13 8.14
N GLY A 196 -15.29 -30.64 9.27
CA GLY A 196 -14.69 -30.49 10.60
C GLY A 196 -14.65 -29.05 11.10
N VAL A 197 -15.69 -28.27 10.80
CA VAL A 197 -15.89 -26.88 11.26
C VAL A 197 -17.17 -26.81 12.10
N PRO A 198 -17.22 -26.08 13.22
CA PRO A 198 -18.42 -26.01 14.07
C PRO A 198 -19.64 -25.50 13.29
N ALA A 199 -20.75 -26.25 13.39
CA ALA A 199 -21.98 -25.95 12.63
C ALA A 199 -22.53 -24.56 12.89
N ARG A 200 -22.46 -24.08 14.16
CA ARG A 200 -22.90 -22.71 14.52
C ARG A 200 -22.08 -21.61 13.82
N PHE A 201 -20.75 -21.77 13.77
CA PHE A 201 -19.90 -20.85 13.03
C PHE A 201 -20.26 -20.84 11.53
N CYS A 202 -20.47 -22.04 10.94
CA CYS A 202 -20.91 -22.14 9.56
C CYS A 202 -22.27 -21.43 9.35
N ALA A 203 -23.24 -21.65 10.26
CA ALA A 203 -24.56 -21.03 10.18
C ALA A 203 -24.49 -19.51 10.21
N THR A 204 -23.75 -18.91 11.18
CA THR A 204 -23.60 -17.46 11.27
C THR A 204 -22.92 -16.89 10.03
N LYS A 205 -21.91 -17.57 9.46
CA LYS A 205 -21.23 -17.15 8.24
C LYS A 205 -22.09 -17.26 6.97
N LEU A 206 -22.90 -18.29 6.85
CA LEU A 206 -23.87 -18.44 5.76
C LEU A 206 -24.94 -17.35 5.79
N ILE A 207 -25.48 -17.04 6.97
CA ILE A 207 -26.45 -15.96 7.15
C ILE A 207 -25.80 -14.59 6.79
N GLU A 208 -24.52 -14.39 7.12
CA GLU A 208 -23.75 -13.20 6.71
C GLU A 208 -23.50 -13.09 5.19
N GLY A 209 -23.82 -14.13 4.40
CA GLY A 209 -23.61 -14.16 2.94
C GLY A 209 -22.27 -14.75 2.51
N GLY A 210 -21.80 -15.79 3.21
CA GLY A 210 -20.55 -16.51 2.90
C GLY A 210 -20.73 -17.53 1.77
N ASP A 211 -20.80 -17.09 0.51
CA ASP A 211 -20.97 -17.97 -0.66
C ASP A 211 -19.84 -19.00 -0.81
N ASP A 212 -18.61 -18.61 -0.48
CA ASP A 212 -17.43 -19.50 -0.48
C ASP A 212 -17.58 -20.67 0.49
N LEU A 213 -18.24 -20.45 1.63
CA LEU A 213 -18.50 -21.47 2.62
C LEU A 213 -19.69 -22.38 2.18
N ALA A 214 -20.70 -21.82 1.52
CA ALA A 214 -21.79 -22.58 0.94
C ALA A 214 -21.29 -23.60 -0.10
N ASP A 215 -20.31 -23.19 -0.90
CA ASP A 215 -19.67 -24.08 -1.88
C ASP A 215 -18.81 -25.17 -1.20
N ARG A 216 -18.07 -24.82 -0.14
CA ARG A 216 -17.28 -25.80 0.66
C ARG A 216 -18.16 -26.81 1.38
N LEU A 217 -19.33 -26.40 1.86
CA LEU A 217 -20.32 -27.28 2.48
C LEU A 217 -21.07 -28.15 1.45
N ALA A 218 -20.92 -27.85 0.15
CA ALA A 218 -21.60 -28.54 -0.95
C ALA A 218 -23.11 -28.57 -0.76
N LEU A 219 -23.73 -27.43 -0.36
CA LEU A 219 -25.17 -27.32 -0.17
C LEU A 219 -25.90 -27.48 -1.51
N ASP A 220 -26.95 -28.29 -1.50
CA ASP A 220 -27.81 -28.47 -2.67
C ASP A 220 -28.73 -27.24 -2.89
N ARG A 221 -29.48 -27.28 -3.99
CA ARG A 221 -30.37 -26.17 -4.34
C ARG A 221 -31.49 -25.97 -3.32
N ASN A 222 -32.05 -27.05 -2.80
CA ASN A 222 -33.17 -27.01 -1.86
C ASN A 222 -32.68 -26.46 -0.50
N GLU A 223 -31.51 -26.90 -0.07
CA GLU A 223 -30.89 -26.41 1.17
C GLU A 223 -30.58 -24.90 1.10
N ARG A 224 -30.10 -24.40 -0.08
CA ARG A 224 -29.88 -22.98 -0.31
C ARG A 224 -31.20 -22.17 -0.30
N GLU A 225 -32.26 -22.73 -0.89
CA GLU A 225 -33.60 -22.10 -0.87
C GLU A 225 -34.17 -22.06 0.57
N LEU A 226 -34.00 -23.12 1.37
CA LEU A 226 -34.40 -23.16 2.78
C LEU A 226 -33.59 -22.17 3.62
N LEU A 227 -32.26 -22.09 3.41
CA LEU A 227 -31.38 -21.12 4.06
C LEU A 227 -31.88 -19.70 3.81
N GLU A 228 -32.14 -19.35 2.55
CA GLU A 228 -32.61 -18.01 2.20
C GLU A 228 -34.00 -17.73 2.75
N HIS A 229 -34.88 -18.73 2.81
CA HIS A 229 -36.19 -18.58 3.44
C HIS A 229 -36.08 -18.25 4.95
N CYS A 230 -35.22 -18.95 5.69
CA CYS A 230 -34.97 -18.66 7.12
C CYS A 230 -34.41 -17.25 7.32
N ILE A 231 -33.52 -16.80 6.41
CA ILE A 231 -32.94 -15.46 6.46
C ILE A 231 -34.00 -14.39 6.21
N VAL A 232 -34.81 -14.53 5.15
CA VAL A 232 -35.87 -13.57 4.80
C VAL A 232 -36.91 -13.48 5.93
N GLN A 233 -37.25 -14.59 6.55
CA GLN A 233 -38.14 -14.61 7.72
C GLN A 233 -37.53 -13.82 8.88
N MET A 234 -36.25 -14.06 9.21
CA MET A 234 -35.52 -13.32 10.27
C MET A 234 -35.48 -11.81 9.97
N GLU A 235 -35.16 -11.41 8.73
CA GLU A 235 -35.12 -10.01 8.32
C GLU A 235 -36.48 -9.34 8.47
N SER A 236 -37.56 -10.04 8.11
CA SER A 236 -38.94 -9.56 8.24
C SER A 236 -39.37 -9.38 9.70
N GLU A 237 -39.01 -10.33 10.58
CA GLU A 237 -39.36 -10.30 12.00
C GLU A 237 -38.51 -9.31 12.78
N ALA A 238 -37.20 -9.21 12.50
CA ALA A 238 -36.26 -8.32 13.16
C ALA A 238 -36.37 -6.87 12.66
N GLY A 239 -36.90 -6.63 11.46
CA GLY A 239 -36.93 -5.31 10.83
C GLY A 239 -35.53 -4.77 10.42
N LEU A 240 -34.51 -5.63 10.38
CA LEU A 240 -33.12 -5.35 10.08
C LEU A 240 -32.63 -6.28 8.98
N ASP A 241 -31.69 -5.82 8.15
CA ASP A 241 -31.00 -6.73 7.23
C ASP A 241 -30.16 -7.76 8.00
N ARG A 242 -29.88 -8.91 7.36
CA ARG A 242 -29.16 -10.04 7.98
C ARG A 242 -27.85 -9.66 8.67
N ASN A 243 -27.11 -8.70 8.12
CA ASN A 243 -25.84 -8.27 8.69
C ASN A 243 -26.04 -7.37 9.90
N ALA A 244 -27.03 -6.47 9.82
CA ALA A 244 -27.39 -5.60 10.95
C ALA A 244 -27.97 -6.40 12.11
N ALA A 245 -28.82 -7.40 11.84
CA ALA A 245 -29.42 -8.27 12.87
C ALA A 245 -28.36 -9.09 13.64
N LEU A 246 -27.38 -9.70 12.93
CA LEU A 246 -26.28 -10.42 13.58
C LEU A 246 -25.32 -9.48 14.32
N ALA A 247 -25.08 -8.28 13.79
CA ALA A 247 -24.25 -7.29 14.48
C ALA A 247 -24.92 -6.80 15.76
N ASP A 248 -26.21 -6.49 15.71
CA ASP A 248 -27.02 -6.05 16.86
C ASP A 248 -27.03 -7.11 17.97
N MET A 249 -27.24 -8.38 17.63
CA MET A 249 -27.12 -9.50 18.57
C MET A 249 -25.77 -9.53 19.28
N ARG A 250 -24.65 -9.44 18.52
CA ARG A 250 -23.31 -9.47 19.12
C ARG A 250 -23.03 -8.24 19.99
N TYR A 251 -23.42 -7.05 19.54
CA TYR A 251 -23.24 -5.83 20.33
C TYR A 251 -24.08 -5.81 21.59
N THR A 252 -25.31 -6.29 21.57
CA THR A 252 -26.15 -6.45 22.76
C THR A 252 -25.48 -7.36 23.81
N PHE A 253 -24.90 -8.48 23.36
CA PHE A 253 -24.14 -9.36 24.27
C PHE A 253 -22.90 -8.66 24.83
N ILE A 254 -22.12 -7.98 23.96
CA ILE A 254 -20.92 -7.24 24.37
C ILE A 254 -21.26 -6.16 25.39
N GLU A 255 -22.33 -5.39 25.16
CA GLU A 255 -22.81 -4.37 26.10
C GLU A 255 -23.15 -4.97 27.48
N SER A 256 -23.76 -6.15 27.52
CA SER A 256 -24.06 -6.85 28.78
C SER A 256 -22.77 -7.28 29.52
N VAL A 257 -21.78 -7.79 28.81
CA VAL A 257 -20.47 -8.15 29.38
C VAL A 257 -19.76 -6.91 29.91
N VAL A 258 -19.69 -5.85 29.12
CA VAL A 258 -19.02 -4.60 29.50
C VAL A 258 -19.73 -3.93 30.68
N ALA A 259 -21.05 -3.84 30.67
CA ALA A 259 -21.82 -3.26 31.75
C ALA A 259 -21.60 -3.98 33.12
N SER A 260 -21.37 -5.30 33.08
CA SER A 260 -21.15 -6.10 34.28
C SER A 260 -19.71 -6.12 34.80
N SER A 261 -18.74 -5.90 33.91
CA SER A 261 -17.32 -6.13 34.21
C SER A 261 -16.40 -4.91 34.06
N VAL A 262 -16.84 -3.83 33.39
CA VAL A 262 -16.00 -2.68 33.09
C VAL A 262 -16.51 -1.41 33.79
N VAL A 263 -15.67 -0.78 34.60
CA VAL A 263 -15.85 0.61 35.02
C VAL A 263 -15.16 1.50 34.03
N LYS A 264 -15.94 2.21 33.20
CA LYS A 264 -15.40 3.06 32.11
C LYS A 264 -14.43 4.09 32.66
N CYS A 265 -13.26 4.18 32.05
CA CYS A 265 -12.30 5.25 32.34
C CYS A 265 -12.82 6.60 31.83
N HIS A 266 -12.33 7.67 32.44
CA HIS A 266 -12.51 9.01 31.89
C HIS A 266 -11.81 9.04 30.52
N GLU A 267 -12.40 9.77 29.56
CA GLU A 267 -11.75 9.94 28.24
C GLU A 267 -10.29 10.35 28.43
N SER A 268 -9.37 9.60 27.83
CA SER A 268 -7.96 9.92 27.98
C SER A 268 -7.68 11.33 27.43
N ARG A 269 -6.80 12.10 28.09
CA ARG A 269 -6.43 13.44 27.64
C ARG A 269 -5.86 13.42 26.21
N GLU A 270 -5.26 12.29 25.82
CA GLU A 270 -4.74 12.07 24.45
C GLU A 270 -5.89 11.88 23.46
N HIS A 271 -6.92 11.12 23.82
CA HIS A 271 -8.10 10.97 22.96
C HIS A 271 -8.84 12.29 22.78
N ALA A 272 -9.06 13.04 23.87
CA ALA A 272 -9.68 14.36 23.81
C ALA A 272 -8.86 15.36 22.97
N ARG A 273 -7.51 15.31 23.02
CA ARG A 273 -6.63 16.07 22.12
C ARG A 273 -6.79 15.63 20.68
N SER A 274 -6.76 14.33 20.41
CA SER A 274 -6.92 13.77 19.07
C SER A 274 -8.24 14.18 18.44
N MET A 275 -9.33 14.13 19.19
CA MET A 275 -10.67 14.58 18.76
C MET A 275 -10.72 16.07 18.41
N LYS A 276 -10.01 16.93 19.18
CA LYS A 276 -9.94 18.36 18.86
C LYS A 276 -9.16 18.62 17.56
N ILE A 277 -8.05 17.92 17.36
CA ILE A 277 -7.25 18.02 16.14
C ILE A 277 -8.06 17.45 14.95
N ASP A 278 -8.73 16.32 15.13
CA ASP A 278 -9.54 15.68 14.10
C ASP A 278 -10.71 16.54 13.64
N ARG A 279 -11.34 17.31 14.55
CA ARG A 279 -12.41 18.26 14.16
C ARG A 279 -11.93 19.25 13.09
N PHE A 280 -10.64 19.64 13.11
CA PHE A 280 -10.05 20.53 12.10
C PHE A 280 -9.56 19.74 10.88
N LEU A 281 -8.80 18.65 11.09
CA LEU A 281 -8.14 17.91 10.02
C LEU A 281 -9.09 16.99 9.21
N THR A 282 -10.24 16.60 9.77
CA THR A 282 -11.25 15.79 9.07
C THR A 282 -12.55 16.55 8.81
N GLY A 283 -12.57 17.84 9.12
CA GLY A 283 -13.75 18.70 8.93
C GLY A 283 -14.14 18.82 7.45
N ARG A 284 -15.44 18.91 7.16
CA ARG A 284 -15.99 18.92 5.79
C ARG A 284 -15.35 19.95 4.84
N TYR A 285 -14.97 21.12 5.33
CA TYR A 285 -14.40 22.22 4.55
C TYR A 285 -12.91 22.43 4.81
N THR A 286 -12.39 22.00 5.96
CA THR A 286 -11.01 22.24 6.40
C THR A 286 -10.07 21.11 6.03
N ALA A 287 -10.58 19.89 5.87
CA ALA A 287 -9.77 18.70 5.62
C ALA A 287 -8.93 18.80 4.35
N LEU A 288 -9.55 19.15 3.21
CA LEU A 288 -8.85 19.23 1.93
C LEU A 288 -7.82 20.38 1.88
N PRO A 289 -8.13 21.63 2.30
CA PRO A 289 -7.13 22.69 2.41
C PRO A 289 -5.98 22.37 3.36
N ALA A 290 -6.27 21.81 4.54
CA ALA A 290 -5.23 21.41 5.50
C ALA A 290 -4.31 20.34 4.90
N PHE A 291 -4.89 19.35 4.25
CA PHE A 291 -4.17 18.30 3.55
C PHE A 291 -3.25 18.86 2.46
N LEU A 292 -3.76 19.75 1.61
CA LEU A 292 -2.97 20.37 0.55
C LEU A 292 -1.83 21.22 1.13
N ALA A 293 -2.07 21.96 2.22
CA ALA A 293 -1.05 22.76 2.89
C ALA A 293 0.09 21.88 3.46
N VAL A 294 -0.24 20.76 4.13
CA VAL A 294 0.74 19.81 4.66
C VAL A 294 1.57 19.20 3.53
N MET A 295 0.92 18.75 2.45
CA MET A 295 1.62 18.15 1.31
C MET A 295 2.51 19.16 0.58
N LEU A 296 2.04 20.40 0.38
CA LEU A 296 2.84 21.47 -0.21
C LEU A 296 4.08 21.77 0.65
N LEU A 297 3.91 21.83 1.97
CA LEU A 297 5.02 22.03 2.89
C LEU A 297 6.06 20.91 2.77
N ILE A 298 5.63 19.66 2.77
CA ILE A 298 6.52 18.49 2.64
C ILE A 298 7.25 18.51 1.30
N PHE A 299 6.55 18.76 0.21
CA PHE A 299 7.18 18.85 -1.11
C PHE A 299 8.15 20.03 -1.20
N TYR A 300 7.82 21.18 -0.64
CA TYR A 300 8.72 22.34 -0.59
C TYR A 300 10.00 22.02 0.20
N LEU A 301 9.87 21.42 1.38
CA LEU A 301 11.02 21.03 2.20
C LEU A 301 11.87 19.95 1.50
N THR A 302 11.24 18.98 0.85
CA THR A 302 11.93 17.89 0.16
C THR A 302 12.66 18.36 -1.09
N PHE A 303 11.99 19.11 -1.96
CA PHE A 303 12.52 19.43 -3.29
C PHE A 303 13.25 20.79 -3.36
N HIS A 304 13.12 21.70 -2.38
CA HIS A 304 13.76 23.01 -2.42
C HIS A 304 14.71 23.27 -1.26
N VAL A 305 14.42 22.74 -0.07
CA VAL A 305 15.20 23.11 1.13
C VAL A 305 16.20 22.04 1.51
N ILE A 306 15.75 20.85 1.89
CA ILE A 306 16.60 19.81 2.47
C ILE A 306 17.12 18.86 1.39
N GLY A 307 16.21 18.21 0.67
CA GLY A 307 16.57 17.17 -0.30
C GLY A 307 17.43 17.72 -1.44
N GLN A 308 17.09 18.90 -1.97
CA GLN A 308 17.88 19.53 -3.05
C GLN A 308 19.29 19.87 -2.58
N ARG A 309 19.46 20.53 -1.43
CA ARG A 309 20.80 20.88 -0.93
C ARG A 309 21.69 19.66 -0.69
N LEU A 310 21.12 18.60 -0.10
CA LEU A 310 21.85 17.35 0.10
C LEU A 310 22.20 16.68 -1.25
N SER A 311 21.31 16.79 -2.23
CA SER A 311 21.50 16.31 -3.60
C SER A 311 22.64 17.08 -4.29
N ASP A 312 22.67 18.40 -4.17
CA ASP A 312 23.70 19.25 -4.74
C ASP A 312 25.09 18.94 -4.13
N TRP A 313 25.18 18.73 -2.81
CA TRP A 313 26.43 18.30 -2.16
C TRP A 313 26.91 16.93 -2.65
N LEU A 314 25.96 15.98 -2.80
CA LEU A 314 26.31 14.67 -3.33
C LEU A 314 26.74 14.74 -4.80
N ALA A 315 26.11 15.60 -5.61
CA ALA A 315 26.50 15.83 -7.00
C ALA A 315 27.94 16.36 -7.10
N VAL A 316 28.30 17.37 -6.30
CA VAL A 316 29.67 17.88 -6.24
C VAL A 316 30.68 16.79 -5.87
N GLY A 317 30.30 15.92 -4.91
CA GLY A 317 31.15 14.77 -4.53
C GLY A 317 31.33 13.75 -5.67
N ILE A 318 30.25 13.41 -6.38
CA ILE A 318 30.28 12.50 -7.53
C ILE A 318 31.08 13.10 -8.69
N ASP A 319 30.89 14.41 -8.98
CA ASP A 319 31.62 15.10 -10.04
C ASP A 319 33.12 15.16 -9.74
N ALA A 320 33.49 15.44 -8.47
CA ALA A 320 34.89 15.44 -8.05
C ALA A 320 35.51 14.04 -8.17
N LEU A 321 34.77 12.99 -7.78
CA LEU A 321 35.23 11.60 -7.96
C LEU A 321 35.38 11.24 -9.44
N THR A 322 34.41 11.63 -10.27
CA THR A 322 34.44 11.41 -11.72
C THR A 322 35.64 12.10 -12.34
N ALA A 323 35.92 13.36 -12.00
CA ALA A 323 37.08 14.11 -12.47
C ALA A 323 38.42 13.47 -12.04
N ALA A 324 38.49 12.99 -10.80
CA ALA A 324 39.68 12.30 -10.29
C ALA A 324 39.95 11.01 -11.05
N VAL A 325 38.90 10.22 -11.32
CA VAL A 325 39.01 8.98 -12.11
C VAL A 325 39.36 9.30 -13.57
N ASP A 326 38.74 10.30 -14.19
CA ASP A 326 39.00 10.77 -15.54
C ASP A 326 40.48 11.15 -15.71
N HIS A 327 41.02 11.95 -14.80
CA HIS A 327 42.42 12.33 -14.78
C HIS A 327 43.35 11.12 -14.61
N ALA A 328 43.01 10.18 -13.73
CA ALA A 328 43.82 8.97 -13.53
C ALA A 328 43.83 8.06 -14.76
N LEU A 329 42.69 7.85 -15.42
CA LEU A 329 42.56 7.05 -16.63
C LEU A 329 43.30 7.69 -17.82
N THR A 330 43.20 9.01 -17.94
CA THR A 330 43.92 9.79 -18.95
C THR A 330 45.44 9.71 -18.75
N ALA A 331 45.91 9.87 -17.49
CA ALA A 331 47.33 9.74 -17.16
C ALA A 331 47.89 8.32 -17.40
N TYR A 332 47.06 7.29 -17.21
CA TYR A 332 47.42 5.89 -17.51
C TYR A 332 47.43 5.58 -19.02
N GLY A 333 46.79 6.40 -19.85
CA GLY A 333 46.73 6.23 -21.31
C GLY A 333 45.85 5.05 -21.74
N ILE A 334 44.73 4.81 -21.05
CA ILE A 334 43.78 3.72 -21.34
C ILE A 334 43.11 3.93 -22.71
N ASN A 335 42.68 2.83 -23.34
CA ASN A 335 41.95 2.87 -24.61
C ASN A 335 40.74 3.83 -24.53
N PRO A 336 40.57 4.77 -25.50
CA PRO A 336 39.48 5.77 -25.47
C PRO A 336 38.06 5.21 -25.30
N VAL A 337 37.81 4.01 -25.84
CA VAL A 337 36.50 3.33 -25.72
C VAL A 337 36.25 2.91 -24.27
N VAL A 338 37.27 2.33 -23.62
CA VAL A 338 37.19 1.90 -22.22
C VAL A 338 37.08 3.12 -21.30
N HIS A 339 37.80 4.20 -21.65
CA HIS A 339 37.70 5.48 -20.96
C HIS A 339 36.26 6.04 -20.99
N SER A 340 35.66 6.12 -22.18
CA SER A 340 34.26 6.57 -22.33
C SER A 340 33.26 5.64 -21.65
N LEU A 341 33.47 4.31 -21.69
CA LEU A 341 32.63 3.37 -20.95
C LEU A 341 32.62 3.67 -19.43
N ILE A 342 33.80 3.91 -18.86
CA ILE A 342 33.93 4.16 -17.43
C ILE A 342 33.34 5.53 -17.07
N ILE A 343 33.73 6.58 -17.78
CA ILE A 343 33.33 7.95 -17.43
C ILE A 343 31.90 8.22 -17.85
N ASP A 344 31.53 7.99 -19.11
CA ASP A 344 30.19 8.36 -19.63
C ASP A 344 29.15 7.28 -19.33
N GLY A 345 29.51 6.00 -19.47
CA GLY A 345 28.62 4.88 -19.23
C GLY A 345 28.36 4.62 -17.74
N ILE A 346 29.41 4.58 -16.92
CA ILE A 346 29.30 4.20 -15.51
C ILE A 346 29.14 5.43 -14.61
N PHE A 347 30.15 6.30 -14.55
CA PHE A 347 30.16 7.41 -13.58
C PHE A 347 29.06 8.43 -13.84
N ARG A 348 28.88 8.89 -15.08
CA ARG A 348 27.78 9.81 -15.41
C ARG A 348 26.43 9.13 -15.34
N GLY A 349 26.32 7.89 -15.84
CA GLY A 349 25.06 7.15 -15.86
C GLY A 349 24.55 6.79 -14.45
N VAL A 350 25.38 6.15 -13.63
CA VAL A 350 25.01 5.79 -12.26
C VAL A 350 24.98 7.01 -11.33
N GLY A 351 25.94 7.93 -11.52
CA GLY A 351 26.05 9.16 -10.75
C GLY A 351 24.79 10.02 -10.82
N SER A 352 24.22 10.20 -12.02
CA SER A 352 22.99 10.96 -12.22
C SER A 352 21.83 10.40 -11.39
N VAL A 353 21.77 9.08 -11.19
CA VAL A 353 20.72 8.43 -10.40
C VAL A 353 20.99 8.52 -8.91
N LEU A 354 22.26 8.40 -8.49
CA LEU A 354 22.64 8.49 -7.07
C LEU A 354 22.35 9.89 -6.49
N VAL A 355 22.47 10.92 -7.29
CA VAL A 355 22.14 12.31 -6.91
C VAL A 355 20.68 12.45 -6.41
N PHE A 356 19.76 11.59 -6.83
CA PHE A 356 18.38 11.60 -6.34
C PHE A 356 18.17 10.89 -5.00
N LEU A 357 19.14 10.12 -4.52
CA LEU A 357 19.01 9.37 -3.25
C LEU A 357 18.66 10.28 -2.06
N PRO A 358 19.32 11.43 -1.84
CA PRO A 358 18.98 12.33 -0.72
C PRO A 358 17.54 12.86 -0.78
N ILE A 359 17.06 13.19 -1.99
CA ILE A 359 15.68 13.64 -2.20
C ILE A 359 14.69 12.54 -1.80
N ILE A 360 14.96 11.30 -2.24
CA ILE A 360 14.11 10.14 -1.93
C ILE A 360 14.10 9.87 -0.43
N VAL A 361 15.26 9.86 0.22
CA VAL A 361 15.38 9.65 1.67
C VAL A 361 14.64 10.73 2.45
N THR A 362 14.78 12.00 2.05
CA THR A 362 14.08 13.15 2.69
C THR A 362 12.56 13.01 2.50
N LEU A 363 12.08 12.62 1.33
CA LEU A 363 10.66 12.38 1.10
C LEU A 363 10.12 11.28 2.01
N PHE A 364 10.83 10.15 2.09
CA PHE A 364 10.44 9.04 2.96
C PHE A 364 10.48 9.40 4.44
N PHE A 365 11.42 10.27 4.84
CA PHE A 365 11.46 10.79 6.21
C PHE A 365 10.16 11.51 6.58
N PHE A 366 9.70 12.44 5.76
CA PHE A 366 8.44 13.13 6.02
C PHE A 366 7.22 12.23 5.93
N LEU A 367 7.20 11.30 4.95
CA LEU A 367 6.11 10.34 4.81
C LEU A 367 6.02 9.39 6.02
N SER A 368 7.16 8.94 6.54
CA SER A 368 7.21 8.11 7.75
C SER A 368 6.65 8.85 8.97
N ILE A 369 6.98 10.14 9.12
CA ILE A 369 6.40 10.98 10.17
C ILE A 369 4.88 11.08 10.04
N LEU A 370 4.36 11.28 8.81
CA LEU A 370 2.91 11.35 8.59
C LEU A 370 2.22 10.01 8.87
N GLU A 371 2.87 8.90 8.55
CA GLU A 371 2.36 7.55 8.79
C GLU A 371 2.34 7.24 10.29
N ASP A 372 3.47 7.41 10.99
CA ASP A 372 3.62 7.14 12.41
C ASP A 372 2.71 8.03 13.28
N THR A 373 2.52 9.29 12.89
CA THR A 373 1.58 10.20 13.58
C THR A 373 0.11 9.82 13.38
N GLY A 374 -0.20 8.92 12.44
CA GLY A 374 -1.56 8.53 12.10
C GLY A 374 -2.29 9.52 11.18
N TYR A 375 -1.59 10.55 10.64
CA TYR A 375 -2.19 11.54 9.74
C TYR A 375 -2.64 10.92 8.41
N MET A 376 -1.88 9.94 7.89
CA MET A 376 -2.23 9.25 6.64
C MET A 376 -3.56 8.50 6.73
N ALA A 377 -3.93 7.99 7.91
CA ALA A 377 -5.24 7.37 8.13
C ALA A 377 -6.39 8.38 7.97
N ARG A 378 -6.20 9.62 8.45
CA ARG A 378 -7.17 10.71 8.30
C ARG A 378 -7.34 11.13 6.84
N VAL A 379 -6.22 11.25 6.13
CA VAL A 379 -6.24 11.53 4.68
C VAL A 379 -7.01 10.46 3.92
N ALA A 380 -6.73 9.19 4.20
CA ALA A 380 -7.45 8.08 3.59
C ALA A 380 -8.96 8.11 3.91
N PHE A 381 -9.33 8.44 5.15
CA PHE A 381 -10.72 8.59 5.57
C PHE A 381 -11.44 9.71 4.81
N VAL A 382 -10.83 10.90 4.73
CA VAL A 382 -11.43 12.06 4.03
C VAL A 382 -11.57 11.78 2.53
N MET A 383 -10.57 11.14 1.93
CA MET A 383 -10.53 10.85 0.49
C MET A 383 -11.33 9.61 0.08
N ASP A 384 -11.84 8.82 1.01
CA ASP A 384 -12.61 7.61 0.71
C ASP A 384 -13.87 7.91 -0.11
N LYS A 385 -14.63 8.93 0.29
CA LYS A 385 -15.88 9.31 -0.40
C LYS A 385 -15.67 9.72 -1.86
N PRO A 386 -14.73 10.60 -2.24
CA PRO A 386 -14.46 10.93 -3.64
C PRO A 386 -13.84 9.76 -4.42
N LEU A 387 -12.94 8.97 -3.82
CA LEU A 387 -12.28 7.87 -4.51
C LEU A 387 -13.23 6.70 -4.82
N ARG A 388 -14.19 6.43 -3.96
CA ARG A 388 -15.25 5.43 -4.25
C ARG A 388 -16.05 5.75 -5.50
N LYS A 389 -16.26 7.02 -5.83
CA LYS A 389 -16.96 7.42 -7.05
C LYS A 389 -16.22 6.99 -8.32
N ILE A 390 -14.89 6.88 -8.24
CA ILE A 390 -14.05 6.42 -9.36
C ILE A 390 -13.66 4.94 -9.22
N GLY A 391 -14.24 4.23 -8.24
CA GLY A 391 -14.05 2.79 -8.05
C GLY A 391 -12.82 2.40 -7.23
N LEU A 392 -12.26 3.30 -6.41
CA LEU A 392 -11.11 3.07 -5.54
C LEU A 392 -11.47 3.22 -4.07
N SER A 393 -10.74 2.56 -3.18
CA SER A 393 -10.82 2.78 -1.73
C SER A 393 -10.00 3.99 -1.29
N GLY A 394 -10.32 4.56 -0.14
CA GLY A 394 -9.61 5.72 0.41
C GLY A 394 -8.11 5.50 0.61
N ARG A 395 -7.67 4.27 0.87
CA ARG A 395 -6.25 3.94 1.01
C ARG A 395 -5.44 4.15 -0.27
N SER A 396 -6.06 4.13 -1.43
CA SER A 396 -5.40 4.35 -2.73
C SER A 396 -4.83 5.77 -2.87
N ILE A 397 -5.32 6.75 -2.07
CA ILE A 397 -4.81 8.12 -2.14
C ILE A 397 -3.34 8.22 -1.74
N VAL A 398 -2.89 7.43 -0.77
CA VAL A 398 -1.52 7.49 -0.22
C VAL A 398 -0.48 7.17 -1.31
N PRO A 399 -0.55 6.02 -2.01
CA PRO A 399 0.32 5.75 -3.15
C PRO A 399 0.24 6.82 -4.25
N MET A 400 -0.96 7.31 -4.57
CA MET A 400 -1.13 8.33 -5.62
C MET A 400 -0.41 9.63 -5.26
N LEU A 401 -0.47 10.05 -4.00
CA LEU A 401 0.23 11.25 -3.52
C LEU A 401 1.75 11.09 -3.56
N ILE A 402 2.26 9.94 -3.13
CA ILE A 402 3.68 9.62 -3.25
C ILE A 402 4.11 9.67 -4.71
N GLY A 403 3.21 9.33 -5.65
CA GLY A 403 3.42 9.39 -7.09
C GLY A 403 3.79 10.77 -7.63
N PHE A 404 3.35 11.85 -7.00
CA PHE A 404 3.80 13.22 -7.34
C PHE A 404 5.28 13.46 -7.00
N GLY A 405 5.83 12.73 -6.06
CA GLY A 405 7.26 12.74 -5.79
C GLY A 405 8.02 11.76 -6.69
N CYS A 406 7.70 10.47 -6.60
CA CYS A 406 8.34 9.41 -7.38
C CYS A 406 7.41 8.19 -7.54
N SER A 407 7.29 7.68 -8.77
CA SER A 407 6.43 6.51 -9.07
C SER A 407 6.93 5.21 -8.44
N VAL A 408 8.23 5.03 -8.24
CA VAL A 408 8.81 3.80 -7.66
C VAL A 408 8.32 3.54 -6.24
N PRO A 409 8.52 4.46 -5.27
CA PRO A 409 7.99 4.29 -3.92
C PRO A 409 6.46 4.28 -3.88
N ALA A 410 5.81 5.02 -4.77
CA ALA A 410 4.36 5.04 -4.89
C ALA A 410 3.79 3.65 -5.22
N ILE A 411 4.36 2.96 -6.21
CA ILE A 411 3.97 1.60 -6.58
C ILE A 411 4.22 0.63 -5.41
N MET A 412 5.34 0.77 -4.70
CA MET A 412 5.64 -0.06 -3.52
C MET A 412 4.65 0.18 -2.38
N ALA A 413 4.24 1.44 -2.17
CA ALA A 413 3.26 1.80 -1.14
C ALA A 413 1.87 1.21 -1.41
N THR A 414 1.56 0.76 -2.64
CA THR A 414 0.29 0.07 -2.93
C THR A 414 0.10 -1.23 -2.17
N ARG A 415 1.16 -1.78 -1.57
CA ARG A 415 1.08 -2.96 -0.69
C ARG A 415 0.24 -2.72 0.57
N THR A 416 0.04 -1.47 0.97
CA THR A 416 -0.83 -1.10 2.09
C THR A 416 -2.32 -1.12 1.71
N VAL A 417 -2.64 -1.27 0.41
CA VAL A 417 -4.01 -1.36 -0.08
C VAL A 417 -4.48 -2.81 0.05
N SER A 418 -5.50 -3.05 0.87
CA SER A 418 -5.97 -4.37 1.27
C SER A 418 -6.65 -5.17 0.16
N SER A 419 -7.25 -4.51 -0.85
CA SER A 419 -7.88 -5.16 -1.99
C SER A 419 -6.89 -5.34 -3.13
N ASP A 420 -6.70 -6.57 -3.62
CA ASP A 420 -5.84 -6.86 -4.80
C ASP A 420 -6.32 -6.14 -6.06
N ARG A 421 -7.65 -6.00 -6.22
CA ARG A 421 -8.28 -5.19 -7.27
C ARG A 421 -7.87 -3.73 -7.19
N ASP A 422 -8.10 -3.10 -6.04
CA ASP A 422 -7.79 -1.68 -5.82
C ASP A 422 -6.28 -1.43 -5.88
N ARG A 423 -5.48 -2.37 -5.37
CA ARG A 423 -4.01 -2.34 -5.46
C ARG A 423 -3.55 -2.30 -6.91
N LYS A 424 -4.00 -3.24 -7.75
CA LYS A 424 -3.65 -3.30 -9.17
C LYS A 424 -4.09 -2.05 -9.92
N MET A 425 -5.31 -1.59 -9.66
CA MET A 425 -5.83 -0.36 -10.24
C MET A 425 -5.01 0.86 -9.84
N THR A 426 -4.62 0.98 -8.57
CA THR A 426 -3.76 2.06 -8.07
C THR A 426 -2.37 2.04 -8.72
N ILE A 427 -1.75 0.84 -8.90
CA ILE A 427 -0.48 0.70 -9.62
C ILE A 427 -0.58 1.25 -11.05
N LEU A 428 -1.67 0.95 -11.75
CA LEU A 428 -1.89 1.42 -13.12
C LEU A 428 -2.10 2.94 -13.21
N LEU A 429 -2.68 3.55 -12.18
CA LEU A 429 -2.97 4.99 -12.13
C LEU A 429 -1.79 5.84 -11.67
N THR A 430 -0.92 5.30 -10.83
CA THR A 430 0.23 6.02 -10.27
C THR A 430 1.11 6.71 -11.33
N PRO A 431 1.43 6.13 -12.50
CA PRO A 431 2.27 6.80 -13.51
C PRO A 431 1.66 8.04 -14.16
N TYR A 432 0.36 8.26 -14.07
CA TYR A 432 -0.29 9.48 -14.56
C TYR A 432 0.01 10.70 -13.68
N MET A 433 0.45 10.47 -12.43
CA MET A 433 0.89 11.55 -11.55
C MET A 433 2.24 12.10 -12.01
N SER A 434 2.39 13.43 -11.97
CA SER A 434 3.63 14.10 -12.39
C SER A 434 4.70 13.96 -11.32
N CYS A 435 5.67 13.09 -11.52
CA CYS A 435 6.82 12.96 -10.61
C CYS A 435 7.82 14.12 -10.80
N SER A 436 8.73 14.29 -9.83
CA SER A 436 9.73 15.37 -9.83
C SER A 436 10.60 15.40 -11.10
N ALA A 437 10.98 14.27 -11.65
CA ALA A 437 11.79 14.18 -12.88
C ALA A 437 11.07 14.75 -14.13
N LYS A 438 9.74 14.72 -14.16
CA LYS A 438 8.96 15.35 -15.25
C LYS A 438 8.98 16.89 -15.17
N ILE A 439 9.14 17.46 -13.96
CA ILE A 439 9.16 18.91 -13.76
C ILE A 439 10.31 19.57 -14.54
N SER A 440 11.47 18.93 -14.60
CA SER A 440 12.63 19.44 -15.37
C SER A 440 12.29 19.58 -16.86
N ILE A 441 11.57 18.61 -17.44
CA ILE A 441 11.10 18.66 -18.83
C ILE A 441 10.11 19.81 -19.00
N TYR A 442 9.16 19.95 -18.07
CA TYR A 442 8.17 21.06 -18.14
C TYR A 442 8.83 22.43 -18.04
N ALA A 443 9.78 22.60 -17.11
CA ALA A 443 10.52 23.84 -16.95
C ALA A 443 11.31 24.22 -18.20
N PHE A 444 11.99 23.24 -18.81
CA PHE A 444 12.79 23.44 -20.02
C PHE A 444 11.94 23.88 -21.22
N PHE A 445 10.86 23.17 -21.49
CA PHE A 445 9.97 23.51 -22.62
C PHE A 445 9.15 24.77 -22.37
N THR A 446 8.65 24.99 -21.16
CA THR A 446 7.86 26.19 -20.84
C THR A 446 8.72 27.45 -20.87
N ALA A 447 10.01 27.34 -20.53
CA ALA A 447 10.97 28.45 -20.67
C ALA A 447 11.16 28.87 -22.13
N ALA A 448 11.23 27.89 -23.04
CA ALA A 448 11.48 28.12 -24.45
C ALA A 448 10.23 28.61 -25.23
N PHE A 449 9.07 27.98 -24.97
CA PHE A 449 7.87 28.17 -25.80
C PHE A 449 6.75 28.98 -25.15
N PHE A 450 6.70 29.05 -23.80
CA PHE A 450 5.61 29.69 -23.05
C PHE A 450 6.13 30.67 -21.98
N PRO A 451 7.02 31.62 -22.32
CA PRO A 451 7.73 32.47 -21.34
C PRO A 451 6.79 33.33 -20.48
N THR A 452 5.65 33.77 -21.03
CA THR A 452 4.67 34.63 -20.34
C THR A 452 3.70 33.85 -19.45
N HIS A 453 3.47 32.54 -19.74
CA HIS A 453 2.46 31.72 -19.06
C HIS A 453 3.05 30.45 -18.43
N ARG A 454 4.33 30.43 -18.05
CA ARG A 454 5.03 29.24 -17.53
C ARG A 454 4.26 28.52 -16.44
N ALA A 455 3.86 29.26 -15.40
CA ALA A 455 3.17 28.66 -14.24
C ALA A 455 1.81 28.07 -14.64
N LEU A 456 1.07 28.75 -15.52
CA LEU A 456 -0.24 28.28 -15.98
C LEU A 456 -0.12 26.99 -16.79
N VAL A 457 0.85 26.88 -17.69
CA VAL A 457 1.11 25.68 -18.48
C VAL A 457 1.54 24.53 -17.58
N MET A 458 2.42 24.77 -16.60
CA MET A 458 2.82 23.74 -15.63
C MET A 458 1.64 23.23 -14.82
N ILE A 459 0.80 24.12 -14.28
CA ILE A 459 -0.40 23.75 -13.52
C ILE A 459 -1.38 22.97 -14.41
N SER A 460 -1.58 23.41 -15.67
CA SER A 460 -2.48 22.71 -16.60
C SER A 460 -2.01 21.28 -16.92
N LEU A 461 -0.68 21.04 -17.03
CA LEU A 461 -0.13 19.70 -17.19
C LEU A 461 -0.39 18.81 -15.96
N TYR A 462 -0.23 19.34 -14.75
CA TYR A 462 -0.56 18.60 -13.53
C TYR A 462 -2.04 18.22 -13.48
N LEU A 463 -2.93 19.20 -13.75
CA LEU A 463 -4.37 18.96 -13.79
C LEU A 463 -4.75 17.95 -14.89
N LEU A 464 -4.14 18.06 -16.06
CA LEU A 464 -4.36 17.13 -17.16
C LEU A 464 -3.99 15.68 -16.76
N GLY A 465 -2.86 15.49 -16.11
CA GLY A 465 -2.45 14.18 -15.59
C GLY A 465 -3.47 13.58 -14.63
N ILE A 466 -3.97 14.39 -13.69
CA ILE A 466 -5.02 13.97 -12.74
C ILE A 466 -6.33 13.63 -13.48
N LEU A 467 -6.76 14.46 -14.40
CA LEU A 467 -8.00 14.25 -15.17
C LEU A 467 -7.94 12.98 -16.02
N ILE A 468 -6.81 12.75 -16.70
CA ILE A 468 -6.60 11.51 -17.47
C ILE A 468 -6.52 10.30 -16.53
N GLY A 469 -5.89 10.44 -15.38
CA GLY A 469 -5.89 9.41 -14.35
C GLY A 469 -7.31 9.04 -13.87
N ILE A 470 -8.16 10.05 -13.62
CA ILE A 470 -9.56 9.83 -13.24
C ILE A 470 -10.34 9.16 -14.40
N ALA A 471 -10.17 9.62 -15.64
CA ALA A 471 -10.80 9.00 -16.80
C ALA A 471 -10.37 7.54 -16.98
N ALA A 472 -9.08 7.27 -16.86
CA ALA A 472 -8.54 5.90 -16.90
C ALA A 472 -9.11 5.02 -15.77
N ALA A 473 -9.25 5.57 -14.55
CA ALA A 473 -9.86 4.86 -13.42
C ALA A 473 -11.32 4.48 -13.73
N LEU A 474 -12.12 5.42 -14.26
CA LEU A 474 -13.51 5.16 -14.62
C LEU A 474 -13.62 4.09 -15.72
N ILE A 475 -12.80 4.18 -16.77
CA ILE A 475 -12.78 3.20 -17.86
C ILE A 475 -12.38 1.82 -17.32
N MET A 476 -11.34 1.72 -16.48
CA MET A 476 -10.90 0.47 -15.89
C MET A 476 -11.94 -0.13 -14.94
N ASN A 477 -12.62 0.71 -14.15
CA ASN A 477 -13.69 0.26 -13.26
C ASN A 477 -14.89 -0.31 -14.04
N TRP A 478 -15.21 0.27 -15.20
CA TRP A 478 -16.29 -0.20 -16.05
C TRP A 478 -15.92 -1.46 -16.85
N SER A 479 -14.65 -1.62 -17.24
CA SER A 479 -14.18 -2.71 -18.12
C SER A 479 -13.57 -3.89 -17.34
N THR A 480 -12.34 -3.75 -16.88
CA THR A 480 -11.49 -4.84 -16.39
C THR A 480 -11.63 -5.08 -14.89
N PHE A 481 -11.83 -4.01 -14.11
CA PHE A 481 -11.88 -4.06 -12.64
C PHE A 481 -13.30 -3.80 -12.12
N ARG A 482 -14.28 -4.53 -12.65
CA ARG A 482 -15.67 -4.45 -12.20
C ARG A 482 -15.80 -4.87 -10.74
N GLY A 483 -16.64 -4.17 -9.96
CA GLY A 483 -16.94 -4.48 -8.57
C GLY A 483 -17.00 -3.23 -7.70
N LYS A 484 -17.52 -3.38 -6.48
CA LYS A 484 -17.56 -2.30 -5.50
C LYS A 484 -16.22 -2.25 -4.74
N PRO A 485 -15.66 -1.06 -4.49
CA PRO A 485 -14.48 -0.92 -3.64
C PRO A 485 -14.79 -1.40 -2.22
N VAL A 486 -13.79 -2.00 -1.57
CA VAL A 486 -13.92 -2.48 -0.19
C VAL A 486 -14.25 -1.28 0.73
N PRO A 487 -15.27 -1.39 1.59
CA PRO A 487 -15.59 -0.35 2.54
C PRO A 487 -14.38 -0.03 3.43
N PHE A 488 -14.07 1.25 3.55
CA PHE A 488 -13.02 1.70 4.44
C PHE A 488 -13.57 1.79 5.88
N VAL A 489 -13.37 0.71 6.63
CA VAL A 489 -13.69 0.67 8.06
C VAL A 489 -12.37 0.67 8.81
N MET A 490 -11.95 1.83 9.33
CA MET A 490 -10.74 1.96 10.11
C MET A 490 -10.95 2.93 11.26
N GLU A 491 -10.49 2.55 12.44
CA GLU A 491 -10.35 3.50 13.55
C GLU A 491 -9.25 4.49 13.23
N LEU A 492 -9.52 5.75 13.52
CA LEU A 492 -8.50 6.77 13.48
C LEU A 492 -7.58 6.56 14.71
N PRO A 493 -6.32 6.15 14.53
CA PRO A 493 -5.40 5.93 15.66
C PRO A 493 -5.17 7.25 16.39
N ASN A 494 -4.92 7.22 17.69
CA ASN A 494 -4.51 8.42 18.43
C ASN A 494 -3.21 8.98 17.86
N TYR A 495 -3.05 10.32 17.87
CA TYR A 495 -1.80 10.94 17.45
C TYR A 495 -0.68 10.56 18.41
N ARG A 496 0.38 9.98 17.85
CA ARG A 496 1.59 9.61 18.59
C ARG A 496 2.81 10.27 17.97
N LEU A 497 3.81 10.60 18.79
CA LEU A 497 5.08 11.06 18.27
C LEU A 497 5.83 9.89 17.63
N PRO A 498 6.43 10.08 16.44
CA PRO A 498 7.16 9.02 15.77
C PRO A 498 8.39 8.59 16.57
N SER A 499 8.67 7.29 16.57
CA SER A 499 9.89 6.74 17.16
C SER A 499 11.08 6.99 16.23
N LEU A 500 12.08 7.74 16.69
CA LEU A 500 13.29 8.02 15.91
C LEU A 500 13.98 6.73 15.43
N LYS A 501 13.98 5.69 16.24
CA LYS A 501 14.58 4.40 15.88
C LYS A 501 13.82 3.73 14.74
N SER A 502 12.49 3.72 14.78
CA SER A 502 11.65 3.13 13.73
C SER A 502 11.80 3.90 12.41
N VAL A 503 11.78 5.24 12.47
CA VAL A 503 11.99 6.09 11.30
C VAL A 503 13.38 5.84 10.68
N ALA A 504 14.44 5.80 11.49
CA ALA A 504 15.80 5.57 10.99
C ALA A 504 15.94 4.19 10.33
N LEU A 505 15.35 3.15 10.91
CA LEU A 505 15.37 1.80 10.33
C LEU A 505 14.63 1.75 8.99
N LEU A 506 13.44 2.34 8.93
CA LEU A 506 12.66 2.42 7.69
C LEU A 506 13.42 3.18 6.59
N LEU A 507 14.04 4.31 6.93
CA LEU A 507 14.85 5.08 5.98
C LEU A 507 16.02 4.26 5.44
N TRP A 508 16.71 3.52 6.31
CA TRP A 508 17.80 2.64 5.90
C TRP A 508 17.33 1.54 4.94
N GLU A 509 16.22 0.88 5.23
CA GLU A 509 15.63 -0.13 4.35
C GLU A 509 15.26 0.44 2.98
N LYS A 510 14.61 1.61 2.94
CA LYS A 510 14.26 2.28 1.69
C LYS A 510 15.48 2.75 0.89
N ALA A 511 16.50 3.30 1.56
CA ALA A 511 17.75 3.69 0.93
C ALA A 511 18.49 2.47 0.34
N LYS A 512 18.57 1.37 1.10
CA LYS A 512 19.18 0.11 0.67
C LYS A 512 18.46 -0.47 -0.56
N ASP A 513 17.13 -0.54 -0.52
CA ASP A 513 16.32 -1.01 -1.65
C ASP A 513 16.52 -0.17 -2.91
N PHE A 514 16.63 1.16 -2.77
CA PHE A 514 16.90 2.06 -3.89
C PHE A 514 18.31 1.84 -4.46
N LEU A 515 19.33 1.76 -3.61
CA LEU A 515 20.71 1.51 -4.01
C LEU A 515 20.85 0.16 -4.75
N GLN A 516 20.24 -0.91 -4.23
CA GLN A 516 20.27 -2.20 -4.92
C GLN A 516 19.68 -2.14 -6.34
N ARG A 517 18.59 -1.37 -6.52
CA ARG A 517 17.96 -1.19 -7.84
C ARG A 517 18.81 -0.31 -8.76
N ALA A 518 19.41 0.74 -8.20
CA ALA A 518 20.32 1.60 -8.96
C ALA A 518 21.51 0.79 -9.52
N PHE A 519 22.13 -0.03 -8.68
CA PHE A 519 23.28 -0.83 -9.08
C PHE A 519 22.94 -2.11 -9.88
N THR A 520 21.68 -2.49 -10.03
CA THR A 520 21.29 -3.65 -10.84
C THR A 520 20.64 -3.21 -12.15
N VAL A 521 19.42 -2.68 -12.08
CA VAL A 521 18.59 -2.41 -13.27
C VAL A 521 19.10 -1.17 -14.02
N ILE A 522 19.40 -0.08 -13.27
CA ILE A 522 19.75 1.19 -13.93
C ILE A 522 21.16 1.11 -14.47
N PHE A 523 22.10 0.55 -13.72
CA PHE A 523 23.48 0.32 -14.18
C PHE A 523 23.53 -0.46 -15.51
N LEU A 524 22.79 -1.57 -15.59
CA LEU A 524 22.73 -2.33 -16.84
C LEU A 524 22.12 -1.52 -17.99
N ALA A 525 21.05 -0.77 -17.69
CA ALA A 525 20.38 0.05 -18.69
C ALA A 525 21.29 1.19 -19.20
N THR A 526 22.07 1.84 -18.31
CA THR A 526 23.00 2.91 -18.72
C THR A 526 24.13 2.37 -19.60
N ILE A 527 24.67 1.19 -19.32
CA ILE A 527 25.67 0.55 -20.19
C ILE A 527 25.08 0.24 -21.58
N ILE A 528 23.85 -0.28 -21.63
CA ILE A 528 23.18 -0.57 -22.91
C ILE A 528 23.00 0.72 -23.73
N ILE A 529 22.53 1.81 -23.09
CA ILE A 529 22.37 3.09 -23.80
C ILE A 529 23.69 3.68 -24.23
N TRP A 530 24.70 3.66 -23.36
CA TRP A 530 26.04 4.08 -23.74
C TRP A 530 26.54 3.32 -24.98
N PHE A 531 26.35 1.99 -24.99
CA PHE A 531 26.73 1.17 -26.15
C PHE A 531 25.95 1.60 -27.40
N LEU A 532 24.65 1.78 -27.33
CA LEU A 532 23.82 2.21 -28.44
C LEU A 532 24.14 3.63 -28.93
N GLN A 533 24.65 4.51 -28.07
CA GLN A 533 25.09 5.86 -28.42
C GLN A 533 26.49 5.93 -29.01
N SER A 534 27.37 5.02 -28.58
CA SER A 534 28.80 5.08 -28.92
C SER A 534 29.18 4.28 -30.18
N PHE A 535 28.30 3.39 -30.66
CA PHE A 535 28.62 2.50 -31.78
C PHE A 535 27.62 2.62 -32.94
N ASP A 536 28.13 2.43 -34.16
CA ASP A 536 27.33 2.26 -35.37
C ASP A 536 26.93 0.79 -35.60
N ILE A 537 26.20 0.49 -36.70
CA ILE A 537 25.77 -0.87 -37.07
C ILE A 537 26.92 -1.83 -37.33
N ARG A 538 28.13 -1.30 -37.61
CA ARG A 538 29.36 -2.07 -37.88
C ARG A 538 30.24 -2.18 -36.63
N LEU A 539 29.75 -1.73 -35.48
CA LEU A 539 30.48 -1.69 -34.21
C LEU A 539 31.71 -0.78 -34.22
N ASN A 540 31.76 0.23 -35.11
CA ASN A 540 32.76 1.28 -35.02
C ASN A 540 32.32 2.36 -34.06
N VAL A 541 33.26 2.98 -33.37
CA VAL A 541 33.00 4.12 -32.50
C VAL A 541 32.59 5.32 -33.35
N VAL A 542 31.47 5.93 -32.99
CA VAL A 542 30.86 7.02 -33.75
C VAL A 542 31.38 8.37 -33.24
N ALA A 543 31.82 9.22 -34.15
CA ALA A 543 32.20 10.60 -33.82
C ALA A 543 30.97 11.54 -33.75
N ASP A 544 29.94 11.26 -34.56
CA ASP A 544 28.69 12.01 -34.58
C ASP A 544 27.53 11.14 -34.07
N SER A 545 26.82 11.61 -33.04
CA SER A 545 25.66 10.92 -32.46
C SER A 545 24.58 10.57 -33.49
N ALA A 546 24.54 11.26 -34.64
CA ALA A 546 23.59 10.99 -35.72
C ALA A 546 23.79 9.62 -36.40
N ASP A 547 24.99 9.06 -36.34
CA ASP A 547 25.32 7.77 -36.94
C ASP A 547 25.24 6.60 -35.97
N SER A 548 24.87 6.85 -34.71
CA SER A 548 24.78 5.85 -33.68
C SER A 548 23.62 4.86 -33.89
N LEU A 549 23.75 3.66 -33.32
CA LEU A 549 22.65 2.68 -33.26
C LEU A 549 21.38 3.26 -32.64
N LEU A 550 21.51 4.10 -31.61
CA LEU A 550 20.39 4.75 -30.96
C LEU A 550 19.69 5.72 -31.92
N ALA A 551 20.44 6.50 -32.72
CA ALA A 551 19.87 7.38 -33.74
C ALA A 551 19.14 6.59 -34.84
N LEU A 552 19.68 5.43 -35.23
CA LEU A 552 19.02 4.54 -36.19
C LEU A 552 17.68 4.03 -35.67
N ILE A 553 17.63 3.57 -34.41
CA ILE A 553 16.40 3.18 -33.75
C ILE A 553 15.42 4.38 -33.65
N GLY A 554 15.95 5.56 -33.33
CA GLY A 554 15.20 6.81 -33.30
C GLY A 554 14.53 7.14 -34.63
N ARG A 555 15.30 7.02 -35.75
CA ARG A 555 14.76 7.22 -37.13
C ARG A 555 13.68 6.21 -37.48
N TRP A 556 13.80 4.97 -37.03
CA TRP A 556 12.79 3.94 -37.28
C TRP A 556 11.49 4.18 -36.51
N ILE A 557 11.58 4.72 -35.29
CA ILE A 557 10.43 5.01 -34.44
C ILE A 557 9.81 6.39 -34.75
N ALA A 558 10.59 7.37 -35.22
CA ALA A 558 10.16 8.75 -35.46
C ALA A 558 8.85 8.89 -36.26
N PRO A 559 8.57 8.09 -37.31
CA PRO A 559 7.33 8.19 -38.07
C PRO A 559 6.05 7.98 -37.22
N VAL A 560 6.14 7.21 -36.12
CA VAL A 560 5.02 7.00 -35.19
C VAL A 560 4.57 8.31 -34.54
N PHE A 561 5.45 9.28 -34.41
CA PHE A 561 5.19 10.59 -33.82
C PHE A 561 4.79 11.67 -34.84
N ALA A 562 4.67 11.32 -36.13
CA ALA A 562 4.26 12.26 -37.17
C ALA A 562 2.88 12.91 -36.89
N PRO A 563 1.84 12.16 -36.45
CA PRO A 563 0.55 12.76 -36.12
C PRO A 563 0.59 13.68 -34.87
N LEU A 564 1.66 13.60 -34.07
CA LEU A 564 1.86 14.42 -32.89
C LEU A 564 2.66 15.70 -33.18
N GLY A 565 3.20 15.82 -34.41
CA GLY A 565 3.94 16.99 -34.86
C GLY A 565 5.42 17.04 -34.47
N PHE A 566 6.01 15.93 -33.99
CA PHE A 566 7.44 15.83 -33.64
C PHE A 566 8.09 14.55 -34.17
N ALA A 567 7.99 14.32 -35.48
CA ALA A 567 8.57 13.17 -36.18
C ALA A 567 10.08 13.26 -36.40
N ASP A 568 10.81 13.98 -35.56
CA ASP A 568 12.26 14.08 -35.61
C ASP A 568 12.90 12.89 -34.85
N TRP A 569 13.92 12.26 -35.43
CA TRP A 569 14.64 11.16 -34.78
C TRP A 569 15.26 11.56 -33.43
N ARG A 570 15.67 12.83 -33.28
CA ARG A 570 16.21 13.36 -32.02
C ARG A 570 15.17 13.36 -30.90
N CYS A 571 13.91 13.65 -31.24
CA CYS A 571 12.79 13.52 -30.29
C CYS A 571 12.59 12.06 -29.86
N ALA A 572 12.57 11.12 -30.83
CA ALA A 572 12.42 9.70 -30.54
C ALA A 572 13.57 9.17 -29.67
N THR A 573 14.81 9.54 -30.01
CA THR A 573 16.02 9.19 -29.25
C THR A 573 15.95 9.71 -27.82
N SER A 574 15.52 10.96 -27.61
CA SER A 574 15.38 11.55 -26.27
C SER A 574 14.30 10.85 -25.44
N LEU A 575 13.21 10.41 -26.06
CA LEU A 575 12.15 9.65 -25.38
C LEU A 575 12.62 8.25 -24.98
N ILE A 576 13.49 7.61 -25.79
CA ILE A 576 14.11 6.31 -25.44
C ILE A 576 15.05 6.49 -24.24
N SER A 577 15.91 7.51 -24.27
CA SER A 577 16.77 7.84 -23.11
C SER A 577 15.93 8.16 -21.88
N GLY A 578 14.84 8.91 -22.03
CA GLY A 578 13.88 9.24 -20.99
C GLY A 578 13.08 8.04 -20.44
N PHE A 579 13.10 6.90 -21.10
CA PHE A 579 12.58 5.66 -20.53
C PHE A 579 13.49 5.11 -19.43
N ILE A 580 14.79 5.34 -19.49
CA ILE A 580 15.72 4.96 -18.42
C ILE A 580 15.52 5.90 -17.23
N ALA A 581 15.69 7.20 -17.49
CA ALA A 581 15.53 8.27 -16.50
C ALA A 581 14.87 9.48 -17.17
N LYS A 582 13.76 9.97 -16.62
CA LYS A 582 12.95 11.01 -17.28
C LYS A 582 13.70 12.31 -17.53
N GLU A 583 14.59 12.67 -16.63
CA GLU A 583 15.46 13.86 -16.75
C GLU A 583 16.41 13.78 -17.94
N SER A 584 16.79 12.59 -18.39
CA SER A 584 17.65 12.40 -19.55
C SER A 584 17.02 12.86 -20.87
N VAL A 585 15.71 13.10 -20.92
CA VAL A 585 15.04 13.70 -22.09
C VAL A 585 15.66 15.05 -22.41
N VAL A 586 15.85 15.91 -21.40
CA VAL A 586 16.37 17.27 -21.57
C VAL A 586 17.84 17.22 -21.99
N SER A 587 18.67 16.51 -21.23
CA SER A 587 20.11 16.44 -21.52
C SER A 587 20.40 15.80 -22.88
N THR A 588 19.63 14.78 -23.28
CA THR A 588 19.77 14.18 -24.62
C THR A 588 19.36 15.18 -25.71
N LEU A 589 18.28 15.93 -25.54
CA LEU A 589 17.88 16.96 -26.50
C LEU A 589 18.94 18.07 -26.63
N GLU A 590 19.50 18.55 -25.52
CA GLU A 590 20.54 19.57 -25.50
C GLU A 590 21.78 19.11 -26.26
N VAL A 591 22.23 17.88 -26.01
CA VAL A 591 23.38 17.28 -26.74
C VAL A 591 23.10 17.14 -28.24
N LEU A 592 21.91 16.63 -28.60
CA LEU A 592 21.55 16.41 -30.00
C LEU A 592 21.23 17.71 -30.77
N LEU A 593 20.94 18.80 -30.05
CA LEU A 593 20.77 20.14 -30.64
C LEU A 593 22.12 20.83 -30.94
N GLY A 594 23.21 20.43 -30.27
CA GLY A 594 24.53 21.03 -30.45
C GLY A 594 24.55 22.55 -30.23
N GLY A 595 23.74 23.07 -29.31
CA GLY A 595 23.59 24.49 -29.02
C GLY A 595 22.56 25.24 -29.88
N ALA A 596 21.88 24.56 -30.81
CA ALA A 596 20.78 25.16 -31.57
C ALA A 596 19.54 25.35 -30.64
N PRO A 597 18.73 26.40 -30.84
CA PRO A 597 17.54 26.61 -30.03
C PRO A 597 16.47 25.54 -30.33
N LEU A 598 15.67 25.19 -29.31
CA LEU A 598 14.56 24.22 -29.41
C LEU A 598 13.56 24.56 -30.52
N SER A 599 13.42 25.85 -30.86
CA SER A 599 12.54 26.34 -31.92
C SER A 599 12.90 25.83 -33.33
N THR A 600 14.11 25.26 -33.52
CA THR A 600 14.51 24.59 -34.77
C THR A 600 13.83 23.24 -34.99
N MET A 601 13.39 22.60 -33.90
CA MET A 601 12.76 21.28 -33.91
C MET A 601 11.28 21.31 -33.58
N PHE A 602 10.86 22.24 -32.74
CA PHE A 602 9.50 22.32 -32.21
C PHE A 602 8.83 23.65 -32.56
N THR A 603 7.55 23.57 -32.88
CA THR A 603 6.62 24.70 -32.85
C THR A 603 5.93 24.74 -31.49
N ASN A 604 5.27 25.83 -31.12
CA ASN A 604 4.49 25.91 -29.87
C ASN A 604 3.47 24.74 -29.76
N ARG A 605 2.88 24.38 -30.90
CA ARG A 605 1.91 23.30 -31.02
C ARG A 605 2.55 21.92 -30.77
N SER A 606 3.67 21.61 -31.42
CA SER A 606 4.37 20.34 -31.24
C SER A 606 5.06 20.24 -29.87
N ALA A 607 5.51 21.36 -29.31
CA ALA A 607 6.06 21.42 -27.95
C ALA A 607 4.98 21.09 -26.90
N ALA A 608 3.77 21.62 -27.01
CA ALA A 608 2.67 21.25 -26.14
C ALA A 608 2.28 19.77 -26.25
N SER A 609 2.23 19.24 -27.48
CA SER A 609 1.98 17.80 -27.73
C SER A 609 3.06 16.93 -27.11
N PHE A 610 4.34 17.29 -27.26
CA PHE A 610 5.47 16.58 -26.68
C PHE A 610 5.43 16.61 -25.13
N LEU A 611 5.05 17.74 -24.54
CA LEU A 611 4.86 17.85 -23.08
C LEU A 611 3.76 16.90 -22.59
N VAL A 612 2.63 16.81 -23.29
CA VAL A 612 1.53 15.90 -22.94
C VAL A 612 1.96 14.44 -23.12
N PHE A 613 2.68 14.14 -24.19
CA PHE A 613 3.22 12.79 -24.39
C PHE A 613 4.19 12.40 -23.25
N THR A 614 5.15 13.28 -22.91
CA THR A 614 6.12 13.02 -21.82
C THR A 614 5.49 12.95 -20.44
N LEU A 615 4.37 13.63 -20.23
CA LEU A 615 3.57 13.51 -19.02
C LEU A 615 3.01 12.09 -18.84
N LEU A 616 2.47 11.50 -19.91
CA LEU A 616 1.59 10.33 -19.84
C LEU A 616 2.27 9.00 -20.24
N TYR A 617 3.34 9.04 -21.06
CA TYR A 617 3.96 7.81 -21.53
C TYR A 617 4.61 7.04 -20.37
N THR A 618 4.92 5.78 -20.63
CA THR A 618 5.46 4.83 -19.64
C THR A 618 6.45 5.47 -18.66
N PRO A 619 6.41 5.12 -17.37
CA PRO A 619 7.36 5.64 -16.38
C PRO A 619 8.77 5.12 -16.64
N CYS A 620 9.75 5.58 -15.87
CA CYS A 620 11.14 5.13 -15.96
C CYS A 620 11.28 3.62 -15.74
N ILE A 621 12.38 3.04 -16.25
CA ILE A 621 12.66 1.60 -16.18
C ILE A 621 12.60 1.04 -14.76
N ALA A 622 13.00 1.84 -13.75
CA ALA A 622 12.92 1.46 -12.35
C ALA A 622 11.47 1.27 -11.88
N ALA A 623 10.55 2.14 -12.34
CA ALA A 623 9.14 1.99 -12.03
C ALA A 623 8.52 0.79 -12.77
N VAL A 624 8.90 0.55 -14.04
CA VAL A 624 8.44 -0.63 -14.80
C VAL A 624 8.94 -1.93 -14.14
N ALA A 625 10.18 -1.98 -13.69
CA ALA A 625 10.72 -3.12 -12.93
C ALA A 625 9.94 -3.35 -11.61
N THR A 626 9.52 -2.27 -10.96
CA THR A 626 8.68 -2.35 -9.76
C THR A 626 7.28 -2.86 -10.09
N ILE A 627 6.64 -2.37 -11.16
CA ILE A 627 5.36 -2.88 -11.67
C ILE A 627 5.45 -4.38 -11.94
N ARG A 628 6.54 -4.83 -12.61
CA ARG A 628 6.76 -6.25 -12.88
C ARG A 628 6.81 -7.09 -11.61
N ARG A 629 7.48 -6.59 -10.57
CA ARG A 629 7.56 -7.27 -9.27
C ARG A 629 6.18 -7.38 -8.60
N GLU A 630 5.38 -6.30 -8.64
CA GLU A 630 4.04 -6.27 -8.02
C GLU A 630 3.00 -7.09 -8.79
N PHE A 631 3.11 -7.17 -10.12
CA PHE A 631 2.21 -7.99 -10.95
C PHE A 631 2.65 -9.46 -11.08
N GLY A 632 3.91 -9.79 -10.77
CA GLY A 632 4.46 -11.13 -10.89
C GLY A 632 4.52 -11.69 -12.33
N SER A 633 4.28 -10.86 -13.37
CA SER A 633 4.19 -11.28 -14.76
C SER A 633 4.78 -10.27 -15.73
N THR A 634 5.74 -10.70 -16.53
CA THR A 634 6.36 -9.86 -17.57
C THR A 634 5.36 -9.47 -18.66
N LEU A 635 4.48 -10.41 -19.07
CA LEU A 635 3.49 -10.15 -20.12
C LEU A 635 2.48 -9.07 -19.70
N LYS A 636 1.98 -9.12 -18.45
CA LYS A 636 1.10 -8.09 -17.90
C LYS A 636 1.80 -6.74 -17.85
N THR A 637 3.07 -6.71 -17.47
CA THR A 637 3.86 -5.47 -17.41
C THR A 637 4.05 -4.85 -18.79
N VAL A 638 4.36 -5.64 -19.81
CA VAL A 638 4.43 -5.17 -21.21
C VAL A 638 3.09 -4.59 -21.65
N GLY A 639 1.98 -5.27 -21.32
CA GLY A 639 0.64 -4.75 -21.60
C GLY A 639 0.37 -3.40 -20.95
N VAL A 640 0.83 -3.18 -19.70
CA VAL A 640 0.73 -1.89 -19.00
C VAL A 640 1.54 -0.80 -19.73
N VAL A 641 2.78 -1.09 -20.09
CA VAL A 641 3.64 -0.16 -20.82
C VAL A 641 3.01 0.25 -22.15
N LEU A 642 2.51 -0.72 -22.93
CA LEU A 642 1.84 -0.45 -24.20
C LEU A 642 0.57 0.39 -24.01
N MET A 643 -0.27 0.05 -23.01
CA MET A 643 -1.48 0.81 -22.68
C MET A 643 -1.13 2.27 -22.35
N GLN A 644 -0.12 2.52 -21.53
CA GLN A 644 0.30 3.87 -21.16
C GLN A 644 0.84 4.65 -22.36
N CYS A 645 1.64 4.02 -23.21
CA CYS A 645 2.10 4.64 -24.45
C CYS A 645 0.95 4.98 -25.40
N CYS A 646 -0.07 4.10 -25.53
CA CYS A 646 -1.26 4.36 -26.34
C CYS A 646 -2.07 5.54 -25.79
N VAL A 647 -2.29 5.59 -24.48
CA VAL A 647 -3.01 6.72 -23.83
C VAL A 647 -2.25 8.03 -24.06
N ALA A 648 -0.92 8.01 -23.87
CA ALA A 648 -0.07 9.16 -24.11
C ALA A 648 -0.14 9.65 -25.57
N TRP A 649 -0.12 8.72 -26.52
CA TRP A 649 -0.19 9.00 -27.95
C TRP A 649 -1.54 9.62 -28.34
N ILE A 650 -2.65 9.04 -27.84
CA ILE A 650 -3.99 9.56 -28.11
C ILE A 650 -4.16 10.96 -27.50
N ALA A 651 -3.77 11.15 -26.24
CA ALA A 651 -3.90 12.45 -25.58
C ALA A 651 -3.05 13.53 -26.25
N ALA A 652 -1.79 13.21 -26.63
CA ALA A 652 -0.91 14.12 -27.33
C ALA A 652 -1.44 14.47 -28.73
N SER A 653 -2.01 13.51 -29.48
CA SER A 653 -2.67 13.75 -30.77
C SER A 653 -3.85 14.68 -30.64
N VAL A 654 -4.71 14.47 -29.62
CA VAL A 654 -5.86 15.34 -29.36
C VAL A 654 -5.41 16.77 -29.05
N VAL A 655 -4.39 16.94 -28.19
CA VAL A 655 -3.84 18.27 -27.87
C VAL A 655 -3.23 18.91 -29.10
N TYR A 656 -2.50 18.17 -29.91
CA TYR A 656 -1.93 18.66 -31.17
C TYR A 656 -3.04 19.14 -32.13
N ALA A 657 -4.12 18.38 -32.27
CA ALA A 657 -5.26 18.76 -33.09
C ALA A 657 -5.99 20.01 -32.57
N LEU A 658 -6.28 20.07 -31.27
CA LEU A 658 -7.00 21.17 -30.63
C LEU A 658 -6.24 22.51 -30.76
N ILE A 659 -4.93 22.53 -30.48
CA ILE A 659 -4.11 23.75 -30.63
C ILE A 659 -3.99 24.18 -32.10
N GLY A 660 -4.25 23.29 -33.05
CA GLY A 660 -4.25 23.62 -34.47
C GLY A 660 -5.53 24.21 -34.97
N ILE A 661 -6.60 24.13 -34.20
CA ILE A 661 -7.91 24.70 -34.51
C ILE A 661 -8.08 26.08 -33.87
N LEU A 662 -7.41 26.30 -32.74
CA LEU A 662 -7.31 27.58 -32.03
C LEU A 662 -6.25 28.48 -32.69
#